data_ea6cc638393ffb962b050492216d8f81
#
_entry.id   ea6cc638393ffb962b050492216d8f81
#
_cell.length_a   1.000
_cell.length_b   1.000
_cell.length_c   1.000
_cell.angle_alpha   90.00
_cell.angle_beta   90.00
_cell.angle_gamma   90.00
#
_symmetry.space_group_name_H-M   'P 1'
#
loop_
_entity.id
_entity.type
_entity.pdbx_description
1 polymer ?
#
loop_
_entity_poly.entity_id
_entity_poly.type
_entity_poly.pdbx_seq_one_letter_code
_entity_poly.pdbx_strand_id
1 'polypeptide(L)'
;MGDFPLMTDSGTFIINGAERVIVSQLVRSPGAYFADALDKSGKTVFNGSIIPSRGTWLEFETDAKDVLNVRIDRNRKMPGTVLLRALGLSSNDEIIDVFGEHEYIINTLAKDNTTNTEEALIEIYNKLRPGEPATLEGANNLLYTRFFDCKRYDLAKAGRFKFRKKLSLLDRIAGRILAEDLVDVDGNVVYPEGTVVTQEVSDTIKPILEAGAHTRELDTNPRLESNGVIQVLDVYVDDTKTKKMRVIGTDLSLDSKFVTISDMMAAYSYMFNLVDIYDALDLTAEDRVNLMARIGLLDDIDHLGNRRVRSVGELIQNQFRIGLSRMERVVKERMSLSEVDSITPQSLTNIRPLTAAIKEFFSSSQLSQFMDQINPLAELTNKRRLSALGPGGLSRDRAGYEVRDVHASHYGRICPIETPEGPNIGLISTLASYAKINQYGFIETPYRKVNNCVIDEHDVRYLTADEEKNYIIAQANVRTDKDGTILDAQVIARHLGENIMAKREEVDYIDISPKQIVSVATSCIPFLENDDATRALMGANMQRQAVPLLNPHTPFVGTGMEHQAARDSGAAVVSREDGIVTYVDAKKVIVEDNEGVEHRYRLSKFKISNNGTCINHKPIVKTGEKVLKGQVLADGPAMEQGELALGQNVLVGFMEWNGYNYEDAVIMSERLVKDDVYTSVHIDEYAIECRDTKLGPEEITRDIPNVGDEARKNLNSDGIIMIGAEVKEGDILVGKVTPKGQAELSAEEKLLLAIFGEKSREVKDNSLRVPHGGAGIVHDIKVFERKNGDELQPGVNKVVKVYIVQKRKISEGDKICLLYTSPSPR
;
A
#
# COMPACT_ATOMS: atom_id res chain seq x y z
N MET A 1 -12.38 20.20 -19.70
CA MET A 1 -11.77 19.42 -18.63
C MET A 1 -10.64 18.61 -19.24
N GLY A 2 -9.66 18.14 -18.47
CA GLY A 2 -8.57 17.32 -19.01
C GLY A 2 -8.86 15.83 -18.86
N ASP A 3 -7.99 15.02 -19.45
CA ASP A 3 -8.09 13.57 -19.40
C ASP A 3 -7.53 13.04 -18.06
N PHE A 4 -8.13 11.95 -17.59
CA PHE A 4 -7.72 11.26 -16.37
C PHE A 4 -7.27 9.84 -16.73
N PRO A 5 -6.11 9.36 -16.27
CA PRO A 5 -5.68 7.99 -16.52
C PRO A 5 -6.70 6.98 -15.99
N LEU A 6 -7.11 6.05 -16.84
CA LEU A 6 -8.04 4.99 -16.51
C LEU A 6 -7.27 3.72 -16.13
N MET A 7 -7.72 3.06 -15.06
CA MET A 7 -7.18 1.76 -14.68
C MET A 7 -7.60 0.69 -15.69
N THR A 8 -6.67 -0.14 -16.13
CA THR A 8 -6.96 -1.29 -17.00
C THR A 8 -7.66 -2.40 -16.21
N ASP A 9 -8.24 -3.37 -16.90
CA ASP A 9 -8.90 -4.54 -16.28
C ASP A 9 -7.94 -5.36 -15.41
N SER A 10 -6.63 -5.29 -15.69
CA SER A 10 -5.59 -5.97 -14.92
C SER A 10 -5.07 -5.16 -13.72
N GLY A 11 -5.64 -4.00 -13.42
CA GLY A 11 -5.23 -3.16 -12.27
C GLY A 11 -3.99 -2.32 -12.50
N THR A 12 -3.62 -2.05 -13.75
CA THR A 12 -2.47 -1.24 -14.15
C THR A 12 -2.90 0.08 -14.78
N PHE A 13 -1.96 1.01 -14.90
CA PHE A 13 -2.14 2.27 -15.63
C PHE A 13 -1.12 2.35 -16.77
N ILE A 14 -1.54 2.85 -17.91
CA ILE A 14 -0.65 3.07 -19.06
C ILE A 14 -0.26 4.54 -19.07
N ILE A 15 0.99 4.83 -18.74
CA ILE A 15 1.56 6.17 -18.66
C ILE A 15 2.74 6.25 -19.61
N ASN A 16 2.69 7.16 -20.57
CA ASN A 16 3.70 7.33 -21.61
C ASN A 16 4.03 6.02 -22.37
N GLY A 17 3.01 5.17 -22.58
CA GLY A 17 3.15 3.89 -23.29
C GLY A 17 3.68 2.73 -22.46
N ALA A 18 4.00 2.93 -21.19
CA ALA A 18 4.46 1.88 -20.27
C ALA A 18 3.39 1.55 -19.24
N GLU A 19 3.23 0.28 -18.91
CA GLU A 19 2.36 -0.15 -17.84
C GLU A 19 3.00 0.13 -16.47
N ARG A 20 2.24 0.79 -15.59
CA ARG A 20 2.66 1.11 -14.23
C ARG A 20 1.67 0.57 -13.21
N VAL A 21 2.20 0.18 -12.06
CA VAL A 21 1.44 -0.26 -10.90
C VAL A 21 1.60 0.75 -9.78
N ILE A 22 0.50 1.15 -9.18
CA ILE A 22 0.53 1.97 -7.97
C ILE A 22 0.52 1.03 -6.78
N VAL A 23 1.64 1.00 -6.05
CA VAL A 23 1.82 0.17 -4.87
C VAL A 23 1.05 0.76 -3.70
N SER A 24 0.31 -0.06 -2.98
CA SER A 24 -0.39 0.34 -1.76
C SER A 24 0.58 0.74 -0.66
N GLN A 25 0.24 1.76 0.09
CA GLN A 25 1.09 2.29 1.17
C GLN A 25 0.56 1.86 2.53
N LEU A 26 1.44 1.38 3.39
CA LEU A 26 1.14 1.07 4.78
C LEU A 26 1.49 2.28 5.65
N VAL A 27 0.49 2.86 6.32
CA VAL A 27 0.64 4.07 7.12
C VAL A 27 0.02 3.89 8.50
N ARG A 28 0.42 4.71 9.46
CA ARG A 28 -0.25 4.79 10.75
C ARG A 28 -1.69 5.27 10.55
N SER A 29 -2.66 4.57 11.14
CA SER A 29 -4.06 4.98 11.07
C SER A 29 -4.28 6.30 11.80
N PRO A 30 -5.12 7.22 11.32
CA PRO A 30 -5.61 8.29 12.17
C PRO A 30 -6.37 7.72 13.36
N GLY A 31 -6.29 8.39 14.51
CA GLY A 31 -6.92 7.91 15.73
C GLY A 31 -6.32 8.52 16.99
N ALA A 32 -6.78 8.06 18.15
CA ALA A 32 -6.19 8.37 19.44
C ALA A 32 -5.27 7.22 19.87
N TYR A 33 -4.07 7.55 20.30
CA TYR A 33 -3.02 6.60 20.70
C TYR A 33 -2.49 6.96 22.08
N PHE A 34 -2.23 5.94 22.87
CA PHE A 34 -1.71 6.07 24.22
C PHE A 34 -0.54 5.10 24.43
N ALA A 35 0.56 5.63 24.90
CA ALA A 35 1.79 4.88 25.13
C ALA A 35 2.41 5.27 26.47
N ASP A 36 3.32 4.46 26.97
CA ASP A 36 4.16 4.76 28.11
C ASP A 36 5.56 5.23 27.66
N ALA A 37 6.26 5.87 28.56
CA ALA A 37 7.67 6.20 28.41
C ALA A 37 8.33 6.28 29.81
N LEU A 38 9.63 6.09 29.86
CA LEU A 38 10.38 6.32 31.08
C LEU A 38 10.94 7.76 31.08
N ASP A 39 10.67 8.52 32.12
CA ASP A 39 11.32 9.82 32.32
C ASP A 39 12.79 9.64 32.71
N LYS A 40 13.55 10.70 32.68
CA LYS A 40 14.98 10.73 33.09
C LYS A 40 15.21 10.25 34.53
N SER A 41 14.20 10.35 35.37
CA SER A 41 14.22 9.84 36.76
C SER A 41 13.88 8.36 36.89
N GLY A 42 13.51 7.67 35.81
CA GLY A 42 13.06 6.28 35.80
C GLY A 42 11.59 6.09 36.22
N LYS A 43 10.81 7.19 36.36
CA LYS A 43 9.37 7.14 36.58
C LYS A 43 8.65 6.87 35.28
N THR A 44 7.66 5.96 35.29
CA THR A 44 6.78 5.75 34.15
C THR A 44 5.88 6.96 33.95
N VAL A 45 5.86 7.50 32.75
CA VAL A 45 4.99 8.59 32.32
C VAL A 45 4.18 8.13 31.13
N PHE A 46 3.00 8.70 30.95
CA PHE A 46 2.10 8.34 29.86
C PHE A 46 2.03 9.45 28.81
N ASN A 47 1.99 9.04 27.55
CA ASN A 47 1.86 9.90 26.41
C ASN A 47 0.57 9.55 25.67
N GLY A 48 -0.22 10.56 25.33
CA GLY A 48 -1.38 10.43 24.46
C GLY A 48 -1.18 11.23 23.18
N SER A 49 -1.72 10.79 22.06
CA SER A 49 -1.68 11.57 20.83
C SER A 49 -2.95 11.38 20.00
N ILE A 50 -3.50 12.48 19.55
CA ILE A 50 -4.60 12.51 18.58
C ILE A 50 -3.99 12.83 17.22
N ILE A 51 -4.08 11.87 16.30
CA ILE A 51 -3.51 11.94 14.97
C ILE A 51 -4.63 11.95 13.94
N PRO A 52 -4.83 13.05 13.18
CA PRO A 52 -5.76 13.09 12.07
C PRO A 52 -5.16 12.47 10.81
N SER A 53 -6.00 12.18 9.84
CA SER A 53 -5.54 11.86 8.47
C SER A 53 -4.92 13.10 7.80
N ARG A 54 -5.46 14.27 8.12
CA ARG A 54 -4.96 15.57 7.69
C ARG A 54 -5.32 16.62 8.76
N GLY A 55 -4.34 17.36 9.24
CA GLY A 55 -4.57 18.43 10.22
C GLY A 55 -3.52 18.46 11.32
N THR A 56 -3.85 19.18 12.35
CA THR A 56 -3.01 19.46 13.52
C THR A 56 -2.96 18.27 14.47
N TRP A 57 -1.78 17.88 14.91
CA TRP A 57 -1.58 16.87 15.94
C TRP A 57 -1.80 17.48 17.32
N LEU A 58 -2.46 16.74 18.20
CA LEU A 58 -2.61 17.06 19.60
C LEU A 58 -1.94 15.98 20.43
N GLU A 59 -0.97 16.35 21.23
CA GLU A 59 -0.18 15.43 22.05
C GLU A 59 -0.36 15.76 23.53
N PHE A 60 -0.55 14.74 24.34
CA PHE A 60 -0.66 14.77 25.80
C PHE A 60 0.58 14.11 26.40
N GLU A 61 1.10 14.65 27.48
CA GLU A 61 2.29 14.12 28.16
C GLU A 61 2.16 14.35 29.66
N THR A 62 2.21 13.30 30.46
CA THR A 62 2.39 13.42 31.90
C THR A 62 3.86 13.64 32.21
N ASP A 63 4.19 14.41 33.23
CA ASP A 63 5.57 14.63 33.66
C ASP A 63 5.84 13.97 35.03
N ALA A 64 7.13 13.90 35.44
CA ALA A 64 7.53 13.32 36.70
C ALA A 64 6.98 14.06 37.96
N LYS A 65 6.38 15.23 37.78
CA LYS A 65 5.73 16.02 38.83
C LYS A 65 4.22 15.88 38.84
N ASP A 66 3.71 14.87 38.18
CA ASP A 66 2.27 14.55 38.08
C ASP A 66 1.45 15.69 37.48
N VAL A 67 2.00 16.32 36.44
CA VAL A 67 1.35 17.40 35.70
C VAL A 67 1.09 16.92 34.29
N LEU A 68 -0.14 17.12 33.79
CA LEU A 68 -0.51 16.88 32.42
C LEU A 68 -0.20 18.08 31.56
N ASN A 69 0.67 17.91 30.59
CA ASN A 69 1.02 18.92 29.58
C ASN A 69 0.43 18.55 28.23
N VAL A 70 0.19 19.57 27.42
CA VAL A 70 -0.33 19.43 26.05
C VAL A 70 0.58 20.13 25.07
N ARG A 71 0.75 19.56 23.87
CA ARG A 71 1.43 20.16 22.72
C ARG A 71 0.52 20.18 21.50
N ILE A 72 0.59 21.25 20.74
CA ILE A 72 -0.13 21.41 19.48
C ILE A 72 0.93 21.51 18.35
N ASP A 73 0.89 20.59 17.38
CA ASP A 73 1.85 20.55 16.25
C ASP A 73 3.32 20.60 16.66
N ARG A 74 3.73 19.85 17.68
CA ARG A 74 5.12 19.81 18.18
C ARG A 74 5.67 21.13 18.72
N ASN A 75 4.81 22.11 18.98
CA ASN A 75 5.19 23.36 19.63
C ASN A 75 5.57 23.14 21.11
N ARG A 76 5.94 24.24 21.79
CA ARG A 76 6.28 24.18 23.22
C ARG A 76 5.09 23.68 24.04
N LYS A 77 5.34 22.78 24.98
CA LYS A 77 4.32 22.25 25.89
C LYS A 77 3.71 23.35 26.79
N MET A 78 2.46 23.17 27.12
CA MET A 78 1.67 24.02 28.01
C MET A 78 0.89 23.15 28.99
N PRO A 79 0.49 23.67 30.16
CA PRO A 79 -0.44 22.93 31.05
C PRO A 79 -1.71 22.52 30.31
N GLY A 80 -2.18 21.29 30.55
CA GLY A 80 -3.36 20.76 29.87
C GLY A 80 -4.64 21.57 30.14
N THR A 81 -4.73 22.18 31.33
CA THR A 81 -5.86 23.02 31.74
C THR A 81 -6.04 24.28 30.88
N VAL A 82 -4.95 24.82 30.30
CA VAL A 82 -5.04 25.95 29.35
C VAL A 82 -5.89 25.58 28.13
N LEU A 83 -5.73 24.38 27.59
CA LEU A 83 -6.58 23.93 26.46
C LEU A 83 -8.03 23.70 26.92
N LEU A 84 -8.24 23.11 28.09
CA LEU A 84 -9.60 22.90 28.64
C LEU A 84 -10.35 24.22 28.82
N ARG A 85 -9.70 25.27 29.34
CA ARG A 85 -10.27 26.62 29.45
C ARG A 85 -10.59 27.21 28.08
N ALA A 86 -9.67 27.06 27.10
CA ALA A 86 -9.91 27.56 25.74
C ALA A 86 -11.08 26.89 25.05
N LEU A 87 -11.37 25.63 25.39
CA LEU A 87 -12.51 24.87 24.87
C LEU A 87 -13.85 25.26 25.52
N GLY A 88 -13.84 25.91 26.69
CA GLY A 88 -15.04 26.40 27.36
C GLY A 88 -15.10 26.25 28.87
N LEU A 89 -14.34 25.32 29.47
CA LEU A 89 -14.31 25.14 30.94
C LEU A 89 -13.50 26.27 31.59
N SER A 90 -14.17 27.42 31.85
CA SER A 90 -13.52 28.66 32.23
C SER A 90 -12.90 28.64 33.63
N SER A 91 -13.65 28.12 34.61
CA SER A 91 -13.25 28.14 36.03
C SER A 91 -12.57 26.84 36.47
N ASN A 92 -11.83 26.90 37.58
CA ASN A 92 -11.26 25.72 38.20
C ASN A 92 -12.33 24.73 38.67
N ASP A 93 -13.42 25.26 39.18
CA ASP A 93 -14.53 24.47 39.74
C ASP A 93 -15.23 23.69 38.61
N GLU A 94 -15.43 24.28 37.44
CA GLU A 94 -15.95 23.59 36.27
C GLU A 94 -15.07 22.44 35.79
N ILE A 95 -13.74 22.64 35.79
CA ILE A 95 -12.81 21.56 35.39
C ILE A 95 -12.85 20.41 36.39
N ILE A 96 -12.88 20.73 37.71
CA ILE A 96 -12.97 19.71 38.78
C ILE A 96 -14.34 19.01 38.74
N ASP A 97 -15.43 19.72 38.44
CA ASP A 97 -16.77 19.15 38.37
C ASP A 97 -16.89 18.14 37.20
N VAL A 98 -16.21 18.39 36.06
CA VAL A 98 -16.22 17.48 34.89
C VAL A 98 -15.34 16.26 35.12
N PHE A 99 -14.10 16.41 35.57
CA PHE A 99 -13.11 15.32 35.66
C PHE A 99 -12.99 14.69 37.04
N GLY A 100 -13.53 15.34 38.08
CA GLY A 100 -13.38 14.95 39.49
C GLY A 100 -12.10 15.54 40.13
N GLU A 101 -11.95 15.35 41.44
CA GLU A 101 -10.75 15.73 42.21
C GLU A 101 -9.61 14.72 41.95
N HIS A 102 -8.94 14.87 40.81
CA HIS A 102 -7.80 14.03 40.45
C HIS A 102 -6.48 14.77 40.74
N GLU A 103 -5.47 14.10 41.31
CA GLU A 103 -4.19 14.70 41.69
C GLU A 103 -3.50 15.41 40.51
N TYR A 104 -3.49 14.81 39.35
CA TYR A 104 -2.89 15.39 38.15
C TYR A 104 -3.61 16.67 37.69
N ILE A 105 -4.93 16.79 37.92
CA ILE A 105 -5.69 18.00 37.63
C ILE A 105 -5.28 19.12 38.59
N ILE A 106 -5.24 18.81 39.89
CA ILE A 106 -4.88 19.78 40.93
C ILE A 106 -3.46 20.31 40.69
N ASN A 107 -2.51 19.42 40.43
CA ASN A 107 -1.13 19.78 40.14
C ASN A 107 -1.00 20.59 38.84
N THR A 108 -1.82 20.27 37.82
CA THR A 108 -1.83 21.02 36.56
C THR A 108 -2.43 22.41 36.71
N LEU A 109 -3.51 22.54 37.47
CA LEU A 109 -4.11 23.84 37.83
C LEU A 109 -3.16 24.73 38.62
N ALA A 110 -2.36 24.14 39.54
CA ALA A 110 -1.34 24.88 40.26
C ALA A 110 -0.20 25.46 39.41
N LYS A 111 0.03 24.85 38.24
CA LYS A 111 1.00 25.31 37.22
C LYS A 111 0.42 26.25 36.18
N ASP A 112 -0.91 26.31 36.05
CA ASP A 112 -1.63 27.10 35.07
C ASP A 112 -1.68 28.57 35.54
N ASN A 113 -1.17 29.45 34.71
CA ASN A 113 -1.18 30.89 34.99
C ASN A 113 -2.43 31.59 34.48
N THR A 114 -3.31 30.87 33.78
CA THR A 114 -4.54 31.41 33.20
C THR A 114 -5.72 31.22 34.16
N THR A 115 -6.66 32.16 34.18
CA THR A 115 -7.81 32.14 35.09
C THR A 115 -9.14 32.01 34.36
N ASN A 116 -9.16 32.30 33.06
CA ASN A 116 -10.38 32.32 32.25
C ASN A 116 -10.10 31.89 30.79
N THR A 117 -11.15 31.71 30.02
CA THR A 117 -11.09 31.29 28.59
C THR A 117 -10.32 32.27 27.72
N GLU A 118 -10.42 33.59 27.99
CA GLU A 118 -9.78 34.62 27.19
C GLU A 118 -8.28 34.60 27.33
N GLU A 119 -7.78 34.49 28.57
CA GLU A 119 -6.33 34.39 28.85
C GLU A 119 -5.74 33.12 28.27
N ALA A 120 -6.48 32.00 28.37
CA ALA A 120 -6.07 30.71 27.83
C ALA A 120 -5.93 30.76 26.29
N LEU A 121 -6.86 31.37 25.59
CA LEU A 121 -6.83 31.57 24.15
C LEU A 121 -5.62 32.43 23.73
N ILE A 122 -5.31 33.49 24.47
CA ILE A 122 -4.17 34.36 24.22
C ILE A 122 -2.85 33.61 24.44
N GLU A 123 -2.80 32.77 25.50
CA GLU A 123 -1.60 31.95 25.77
C GLU A 123 -1.35 30.93 24.65
N ILE A 124 -2.39 30.23 24.18
CA ILE A 124 -2.29 29.31 23.05
C ILE A 124 -1.82 30.03 21.80
N TYR A 125 -2.38 31.21 21.51
CA TYR A 125 -1.97 32.01 20.35
C TYR A 125 -0.50 32.38 20.42
N ASN A 126 -0.02 32.89 21.58
CA ASN A 126 1.36 33.25 21.77
C ASN A 126 2.34 32.05 21.64
N LYS A 127 1.90 30.87 22.05
CA LYS A 127 2.68 29.61 21.88
C LYS A 127 2.77 29.17 20.43
N LEU A 128 1.68 29.33 19.67
CA LEU A 128 1.60 28.90 18.26
C LEU A 128 2.20 29.92 17.29
N ARG A 129 2.14 31.25 17.64
CA ARG A 129 2.63 32.35 16.83
C ARG A 129 3.43 33.35 17.67
N PRO A 130 4.64 32.97 18.12
CA PRO A 130 5.46 33.84 18.93
C PRO A 130 5.84 35.12 18.16
N GLY A 131 5.64 36.27 18.79
CA GLY A 131 6.00 37.58 18.24
C GLY A 131 4.91 38.31 17.45
N GLU A 132 3.75 37.67 17.21
CA GLU A 132 2.58 38.37 16.66
C GLU A 132 1.69 38.92 17.78
N PRO A 133 1.06 40.11 17.63
CA PRO A 133 0.13 40.64 18.61
C PRO A 133 -1.11 39.74 18.70
N ALA A 134 -1.39 39.24 19.90
CA ALA A 134 -2.54 38.36 20.13
C ALA A 134 -3.82 39.19 20.28
N THR A 135 -4.82 38.86 19.49
CA THR A 135 -6.20 39.35 19.62
C THR A 135 -7.14 38.19 19.93
N LEU A 136 -8.15 38.43 20.71
CA LEU A 136 -9.14 37.40 21.11
C LEU A 136 -9.83 36.74 19.90
N GLU A 137 -10.18 37.54 18.92
CA GLU A 137 -10.79 37.08 17.67
C GLU A 137 -9.80 36.26 16.84
N GLY A 138 -8.55 36.72 16.73
CA GLY A 138 -7.47 35.99 16.06
C GLY A 138 -7.17 34.64 16.73
N ALA A 139 -7.17 34.61 18.07
CA ALA A 139 -6.94 33.39 18.83
C ALA A 139 -8.07 32.35 18.65
N ASN A 140 -9.33 32.79 18.73
CA ASN A 140 -10.46 31.92 18.43
C ASN A 140 -10.43 31.36 17.00
N ASN A 141 -10.19 32.22 16.02
CA ASN A 141 -10.10 31.81 14.62
C ASN A 141 -8.92 30.85 14.37
N LEU A 142 -7.82 31.05 15.06
CA LEU A 142 -6.69 30.14 14.97
C LEU A 142 -7.03 28.74 15.50
N LEU A 143 -7.66 28.66 16.69
CA LEU A 143 -8.06 27.39 17.30
C LEU A 143 -9.12 26.68 16.45
N TYR A 144 -10.16 27.40 16.00
CA TYR A 144 -11.17 26.91 15.08
C TYR A 144 -10.56 26.31 13.81
N THR A 145 -9.69 27.07 13.15
CA THR A 145 -9.05 26.67 11.89
C THR A 145 -8.16 25.44 12.06
N ARG A 146 -7.56 25.26 13.24
CA ARG A 146 -6.66 24.13 13.52
C ARG A 146 -7.39 22.83 13.76
N PHE A 147 -8.53 22.85 14.46
CA PHE A 147 -9.19 21.61 14.92
C PHE A 147 -10.59 21.40 14.38
N PHE A 148 -11.35 22.48 14.10
CA PHE A 148 -12.77 22.40 13.78
C PHE A 148 -13.14 22.75 12.34
N ASP A 149 -12.18 23.25 11.54
CA ASP A 149 -12.40 23.53 10.12
C ASP A 149 -12.27 22.24 9.29
N CYS A 150 -13.39 21.70 8.80
CA CYS A 150 -13.44 20.49 7.97
C CYS A 150 -12.64 20.59 6.64
N LYS A 151 -12.28 21.79 6.19
CA LYS A 151 -11.41 21.99 5.02
C LYS A 151 -9.96 21.71 5.35
N ARG A 152 -9.53 21.89 6.59
CA ARG A 152 -8.14 21.77 7.04
C ARG A 152 -7.89 20.57 7.93
N TYR A 153 -8.89 20.15 8.69
CA TYR A 153 -8.82 19.01 9.59
C TYR A 153 -9.75 17.87 9.11
N ASP A 154 -9.23 16.67 9.03
CA ASP A 154 -9.98 15.50 8.58
C ASP A 154 -9.47 14.23 9.29
N LEU A 155 -10.34 13.57 10.04
CA LEU A 155 -10.10 12.28 10.67
C LEU A 155 -10.21 11.11 9.68
N ALA A 156 -10.89 11.31 8.57
CA ALA A 156 -11.40 10.28 7.68
C ALA A 156 -12.31 9.26 8.41
N LYS A 157 -12.93 8.35 7.66
CA LYS A 157 -13.79 7.31 8.24
C LYS A 157 -13.03 6.38 9.20
N ALA A 158 -11.78 6.04 8.84
CA ALA A 158 -10.93 5.20 9.67
C ALA A 158 -10.61 5.83 11.03
N GLY A 159 -10.31 7.14 11.07
CA GLY A 159 -10.07 7.88 12.31
C GLY A 159 -11.30 7.92 13.19
N ARG A 160 -12.47 8.27 12.64
CA ARG A 160 -13.71 8.29 13.40
C ARG A 160 -14.09 6.90 13.95
N PHE A 161 -13.90 5.85 13.17
CA PHE A 161 -14.08 4.48 13.65
C PHE A 161 -13.15 4.15 14.84
N LYS A 162 -11.86 4.50 14.75
CA LYS A 162 -10.88 4.29 15.84
C LYS A 162 -11.22 5.11 17.09
N PHE A 163 -11.68 6.36 16.94
CA PHE A 163 -12.13 7.18 18.07
C PHE A 163 -13.32 6.57 18.79
N ARG A 164 -14.34 6.14 18.04
CA ARG A 164 -15.51 5.47 18.64
C ARG A 164 -15.09 4.20 19.38
N LYS A 165 -14.25 3.38 18.78
CA LYS A 165 -13.77 2.14 19.40
C LYS A 165 -12.91 2.37 20.65
N LYS A 166 -12.10 3.44 20.70
CA LYS A 166 -11.17 3.69 21.83
C LYS A 166 -11.75 4.56 22.92
N LEU A 167 -12.56 5.54 22.54
CA LEU A 167 -13.06 6.61 23.42
C LEU A 167 -14.57 6.51 23.70
N SER A 168 -15.27 5.48 23.24
CA SER A 168 -16.68 5.27 23.65
C SER A 168 -16.75 4.92 25.14
N LEU A 169 -17.83 5.38 25.79
CA LEU A 169 -18.06 5.06 27.20
C LEU A 169 -18.14 3.55 27.39
N LEU A 170 -18.88 2.84 26.53
CA LEU A 170 -19.12 1.40 26.61
C LEU A 170 -17.82 0.60 26.61
N ASP A 171 -16.93 0.84 25.65
CA ASP A 171 -15.67 0.09 25.53
C ASP A 171 -14.73 0.35 26.71
N ARG A 172 -14.85 1.50 27.35
CA ARG A 172 -14.02 1.88 28.50
C ARG A 172 -14.50 1.33 29.83
N ILE A 173 -15.81 1.08 29.96
CA ILE A 173 -16.40 0.48 31.19
C ILE A 173 -16.49 -1.04 31.12
N ALA A 174 -16.34 -1.64 29.95
CA ALA A 174 -16.38 -3.10 29.77
C ALA A 174 -15.39 -3.81 30.71
N GLY A 175 -15.86 -4.85 31.42
CA GLY A 175 -15.10 -5.59 32.41
C GLY A 175 -14.92 -4.89 33.76
N ARG A 176 -15.47 -3.66 33.96
CA ARG A 176 -15.39 -2.88 35.19
C ARG A 176 -16.62 -3.04 36.05
N ILE A 177 -16.53 -2.60 37.31
CA ILE A 177 -17.65 -2.57 38.24
C ILE A 177 -18.22 -1.16 38.30
N LEU A 178 -19.53 -1.02 38.14
CA LEU A 178 -20.20 0.25 38.23
C LEU A 178 -20.08 0.84 39.66
N ALA A 179 -19.72 2.13 39.78
CA ALA A 179 -19.64 2.87 41.01
C ALA A 179 -20.84 3.82 41.23
N GLU A 180 -21.77 3.82 40.30
CA GLU A 180 -23.08 4.50 40.40
C GLU A 180 -24.11 3.70 39.61
N ASP A 181 -25.43 4.01 39.85
CA ASP A 181 -26.51 3.35 39.14
C ASP A 181 -26.51 3.74 37.66
N LEU A 182 -26.61 2.76 36.78
CA LEU A 182 -26.79 3.02 35.35
C LEU A 182 -28.30 3.21 35.07
N VAL A 183 -28.64 4.41 34.61
CA VAL A 183 -30.03 4.78 34.31
C VAL A 183 -30.25 4.88 32.79
N ASP A 184 -31.50 4.67 32.39
CA ASP A 184 -31.92 4.93 31.02
C ASP A 184 -32.23 6.43 30.79
N VAL A 185 -32.66 6.78 29.58
CA VAL A 185 -33.01 8.18 29.21
C VAL A 185 -34.22 8.71 30.03
N ASP A 186 -35.07 7.82 30.53
CA ASP A 186 -36.21 8.14 31.34
C ASP A 186 -35.90 8.22 32.84
N GLY A 187 -34.67 7.92 33.23
CA GLY A 187 -34.20 7.96 34.62
C GLY A 187 -34.48 6.69 35.44
N ASN A 188 -34.88 5.58 34.78
CA ASN A 188 -35.05 4.30 35.48
C ASN A 188 -33.72 3.59 35.63
N VAL A 189 -33.47 3.00 36.80
CA VAL A 189 -32.27 2.24 37.05
C VAL A 189 -32.32 0.90 36.29
N VAL A 190 -31.40 0.72 35.37
CA VAL A 190 -31.27 -0.51 34.58
C VAL A 190 -30.32 -1.49 35.26
N TYR A 191 -29.18 -1.00 35.74
CA TYR A 191 -28.24 -1.75 36.54
C TYR A 191 -27.82 -0.95 37.76
N PRO A 192 -27.86 -1.53 38.97
CA PRO A 192 -27.47 -0.85 40.22
C PRO A 192 -25.93 -0.78 40.35
N GLU A 193 -25.47 0.14 41.22
CA GLU A 193 -24.11 0.21 41.72
C GLU A 193 -23.59 -1.19 42.13
N GLY A 194 -22.37 -1.50 41.75
CA GLY A 194 -21.73 -2.77 42.09
C GLY A 194 -21.90 -3.88 41.05
N THR A 195 -22.62 -3.63 39.95
CA THR A 195 -22.75 -4.57 38.84
C THR A 195 -21.48 -4.61 37.98
N VAL A 196 -21.03 -5.82 37.64
CA VAL A 196 -19.90 -6.02 36.73
C VAL A 196 -20.39 -5.91 35.27
N VAL A 197 -19.76 -5.10 34.47
CA VAL A 197 -20.09 -4.94 33.05
C VAL A 197 -19.49 -6.11 32.24
N THR A 198 -20.19 -7.24 32.24
CA THR A 198 -19.86 -8.40 31.39
C THR A 198 -20.27 -8.13 29.94
N GLN A 199 -19.90 -9.03 29.01
CA GLN A 199 -20.26 -8.91 27.61
C GLN A 199 -21.81 -8.86 27.43
N GLU A 200 -22.55 -9.68 28.14
CA GLU A 200 -24.03 -9.72 28.10
C GLU A 200 -24.64 -8.39 28.59
N VAL A 201 -24.08 -7.86 29.68
CA VAL A 201 -24.47 -6.55 30.25
C VAL A 201 -24.12 -5.45 29.26
N SER A 202 -22.93 -5.51 28.64
CA SER A 202 -22.49 -4.56 27.63
C SER A 202 -23.42 -4.49 26.42
N ASP A 203 -23.86 -5.65 25.92
CA ASP A 203 -24.79 -5.73 24.79
C ASP A 203 -26.17 -5.14 25.13
N THR A 204 -26.59 -5.22 26.39
CA THR A 204 -27.84 -4.60 26.87
C THR A 204 -27.69 -3.10 27.10
N ILE A 205 -26.56 -2.63 27.56
CA ILE A 205 -26.29 -1.20 27.83
C ILE A 205 -26.10 -0.41 26.53
N LYS A 206 -25.55 -1.04 25.51
CA LYS A 206 -25.20 -0.38 24.24
C LYS A 206 -26.35 0.47 23.65
N PRO A 207 -27.56 -0.05 23.41
CA PRO A 207 -28.65 0.75 22.87
C PRO A 207 -29.09 1.89 23.80
N ILE A 208 -28.91 1.73 25.11
CA ILE A 208 -29.27 2.76 26.11
C ILE A 208 -28.31 3.94 26.03
N LEU A 209 -27.01 3.68 25.92
CA LEU A 209 -26.00 4.73 25.74
C LEU A 209 -26.08 5.39 24.36
N GLU A 210 -26.39 4.63 23.32
CA GLU A 210 -26.64 5.17 21.98
C GLU A 210 -27.89 6.06 21.93
N ALA A 211 -28.88 5.81 22.80
CA ALA A 211 -30.08 6.67 22.95
C ALA A 211 -29.81 7.97 23.73
N GLY A 212 -28.57 8.14 24.28
CA GLY A 212 -28.17 9.36 24.96
C GLY A 212 -28.29 9.32 26.49
N ALA A 213 -28.35 8.15 27.12
CA ALA A 213 -28.24 8.03 28.57
C ALA A 213 -26.86 8.49 29.08
N HIS A 214 -26.83 8.97 30.32
CA HIS A 214 -25.62 9.52 30.96
C HIS A 214 -24.93 10.66 30.21
N THR A 215 -25.70 11.42 29.41
CA THR A 215 -25.15 12.59 28.71
C THR A 215 -25.17 13.83 29.59
N ARG A 216 -24.14 14.64 29.43
CA ARG A 216 -24.03 15.96 30.07
C ARG A 216 -23.61 16.97 29.01
N GLU A 217 -24.29 18.09 28.94
CA GLU A 217 -23.91 19.22 28.12
C GLU A 217 -22.91 20.10 28.88
N LEU A 218 -21.84 20.50 28.17
CA LEU A 218 -20.81 21.41 28.66
C LEU A 218 -21.05 22.80 28.08
N ASP A 219 -20.81 23.83 28.88
CA ASP A 219 -20.72 25.20 28.38
C ASP A 219 -19.45 25.35 27.55
N THR A 220 -19.58 25.18 26.26
CA THR A 220 -18.46 25.26 25.32
C THR A 220 -18.29 26.69 24.79
N ASN A 221 -17.08 26.99 24.31
CA ASN A 221 -16.79 28.26 23.64
C ASN A 221 -17.73 28.42 22.40
N PRO A 222 -18.67 29.39 22.39
CA PRO A 222 -19.68 29.48 21.35
C PRO A 222 -19.14 29.82 19.95
N ARG A 223 -17.85 30.15 19.85
CA ARG A 223 -17.18 30.39 18.56
C ARG A 223 -16.58 29.13 17.97
N LEU A 224 -16.57 28.02 18.71
CA LEU A 224 -16.15 26.71 18.24
C LEU A 224 -17.42 25.92 17.90
N GLU A 225 -17.64 25.65 16.63
CA GLU A 225 -18.82 24.90 16.12
C GLU A 225 -18.74 23.42 16.52
N SER A 226 -18.87 23.12 17.81
CA SER A 226 -18.83 21.76 18.31
C SER A 226 -19.79 21.60 19.48
N ASN A 227 -20.57 20.54 19.47
CA ASN A 227 -21.41 20.16 20.59
C ASN A 227 -20.53 19.69 21.74
N GLY A 228 -20.73 20.28 22.90
CA GLY A 228 -20.07 19.90 24.14
C GLY A 228 -20.76 18.77 24.88
N VAL A 229 -21.45 17.86 24.17
CA VAL A 229 -22.12 16.73 24.81
C VAL A 229 -21.10 15.63 25.08
N ILE A 230 -20.98 15.24 26.35
CA ILE A 230 -20.13 14.12 26.80
C ILE A 230 -20.99 13.08 27.51
N GLN A 231 -20.54 11.83 27.52
CA GLN A 231 -21.11 10.76 28.36
C GLN A 231 -20.22 10.56 29.57
N VAL A 232 -20.79 10.52 30.76
CA VAL A 232 -20.04 10.40 32.03
C VAL A 232 -20.61 9.29 32.87
N LEU A 233 -19.72 8.43 33.41
CA LEU A 233 -20.09 7.37 34.32
C LEU A 233 -18.92 7.09 35.26
N ASP A 234 -19.21 6.90 36.55
CA ASP A 234 -18.21 6.52 37.54
C ASP A 234 -18.14 5.00 37.68
N VAL A 235 -16.94 4.44 37.63
CA VAL A 235 -16.65 3.01 37.81
C VAL A 235 -15.57 2.79 38.89
N TYR A 236 -15.51 1.60 39.42
CA TYR A 236 -14.40 1.24 40.33
C TYR A 236 -13.16 0.86 39.52
N VAL A 237 -11.99 1.26 40.03
CA VAL A 237 -10.69 0.98 39.36
C VAL A 237 -10.38 -0.50 39.42
N ASP A 238 -10.67 -1.13 40.60
CA ASP A 238 -10.37 -2.52 40.93
C ASP A 238 -11.57 -3.22 41.57
N ASP A 239 -11.45 -4.52 41.77
CA ASP A 239 -12.46 -5.37 42.44
C ASP A 239 -12.60 -5.08 43.92
N THR A 240 -11.65 -4.36 44.52
CA THR A 240 -11.68 -4.03 45.96
C THR A 240 -12.66 -2.89 46.27
N LYS A 241 -13.19 -2.21 45.26
CA LYS A 241 -14.14 -1.11 45.35
C LYS A 241 -13.64 0.06 46.24
N THR A 242 -12.31 0.27 46.25
CA THR A 242 -11.70 1.29 47.11
C THR A 242 -11.59 2.66 46.46
N LYS A 243 -11.32 2.70 45.14
CA LYS A 243 -11.10 3.93 44.38
C LYS A 243 -12.10 4.02 43.24
N LYS A 244 -12.83 5.13 43.17
CA LYS A 244 -13.71 5.47 42.01
C LYS A 244 -12.91 6.18 40.95
N MET A 245 -13.23 5.89 39.70
CA MET A 245 -12.62 6.47 38.52
C MET A 245 -13.73 7.02 37.62
N ARG A 246 -13.65 8.29 37.24
CA ARG A 246 -14.57 8.93 36.32
C ARG A 246 -14.20 8.63 34.88
N VAL A 247 -15.11 8.03 34.13
CA VAL A 247 -14.94 7.72 32.72
C VAL A 247 -15.79 8.68 31.89
N ILE A 248 -15.14 9.42 30.99
CA ILE A 248 -15.82 10.30 30.05
C ILE A 248 -15.71 9.71 28.65
N GLY A 249 -16.84 9.39 28.05
CA GLY A 249 -16.96 8.88 26.68
C GLY A 249 -17.22 9.99 25.68
N THR A 250 -16.85 9.74 24.41
CA THR A 250 -17.16 10.63 23.29
C THR A 250 -18.63 10.52 22.90
N ASP A 251 -19.18 11.57 22.30
CA ASP A 251 -20.54 11.57 21.76
C ASP A 251 -20.62 10.67 20.53
N LEU A 252 -21.41 9.60 20.61
CA LEU A 252 -21.61 8.63 19.54
C LEU A 252 -22.60 9.08 18.48
N SER A 253 -23.43 10.10 18.77
CA SER A 253 -24.45 10.63 17.86
C SER A 253 -23.83 11.42 16.69
N LEU A 254 -22.63 11.99 16.87
CA LEU A 254 -21.97 12.85 15.90
C LEU A 254 -21.07 12.06 14.95
N ASP A 255 -21.31 12.16 13.64
CA ASP A 255 -20.43 11.65 12.60
C ASP A 255 -19.61 12.79 11.96
N SER A 256 -18.87 13.54 12.80
CA SER A 256 -18.06 14.67 12.34
C SER A 256 -16.75 14.20 11.71
N LYS A 257 -16.28 14.94 10.71
CA LYS A 257 -14.97 14.72 10.05
C LYS A 257 -13.80 15.30 10.83
N PHE A 258 -14.06 16.22 11.74
CA PHE A 258 -13.08 16.86 12.61
C PHE A 258 -13.18 16.31 14.04
N VAL A 259 -12.16 16.55 14.84
CA VAL A 259 -12.16 16.20 16.26
C VAL A 259 -13.14 17.10 17.01
N THR A 260 -14.00 16.51 17.85
CA THR A 260 -14.97 17.25 18.65
C THR A 260 -14.42 17.60 20.02
N ILE A 261 -15.06 18.53 20.72
CA ILE A 261 -14.71 18.83 22.11
C ILE A 261 -14.91 17.58 22.98
N SER A 262 -15.96 16.80 22.74
CA SER A 262 -16.19 15.55 23.48
C SER A 262 -15.06 14.53 23.27
N ASP A 263 -14.51 14.41 22.04
CA ASP A 263 -13.35 13.56 21.78
C ASP A 263 -12.13 13.98 22.59
N MET A 264 -11.88 15.29 22.67
CA MET A 264 -10.77 15.82 23.45
C MET A 264 -10.96 15.56 24.95
N MET A 265 -12.18 15.80 25.48
CA MET A 265 -12.50 15.52 26.90
C MET A 265 -12.36 14.04 27.21
N ALA A 266 -12.82 13.16 26.32
CA ALA A 266 -12.65 11.71 26.46
C ALA A 266 -11.18 11.30 26.47
N ALA A 267 -10.33 11.92 25.63
CA ALA A 267 -8.88 11.67 25.61
C ALA A 267 -8.20 12.15 26.91
N TYR A 268 -8.58 13.29 27.47
CA TYR A 268 -8.10 13.73 28.77
C TYR A 268 -8.48 12.73 29.87
N SER A 269 -9.75 12.34 29.94
CA SER A 269 -10.21 11.33 30.90
C SER A 269 -9.48 10.01 30.71
N TYR A 270 -9.17 9.62 29.49
CA TYR A 270 -8.40 8.40 29.22
C TYR A 270 -6.99 8.47 29.84
N MET A 271 -6.32 9.62 29.71
CA MET A 271 -4.98 9.84 30.32
C MET A 271 -5.03 9.68 31.85
N PHE A 272 -6.05 10.26 32.52
CA PHE A 272 -6.21 10.12 33.97
C PHE A 272 -6.51 8.68 34.37
N ASN A 273 -7.40 8.01 33.61
CA ASN A 273 -7.73 6.61 33.87
C ASN A 273 -6.54 5.66 33.69
N LEU A 274 -5.61 5.95 32.76
CA LEU A 274 -4.37 5.18 32.65
C LEU A 274 -3.54 5.24 33.91
N VAL A 275 -3.40 6.44 34.51
CA VAL A 275 -2.68 6.65 35.77
C VAL A 275 -3.38 5.90 36.91
N ASP A 276 -4.69 6.06 37.05
CA ASP A 276 -5.47 5.40 38.10
C ASP A 276 -5.34 3.88 38.07
N ILE A 277 -5.43 3.30 36.86
CA ILE A 277 -5.27 1.87 36.67
C ILE A 277 -3.85 1.41 36.96
N TYR A 278 -2.84 2.15 36.48
CA TYR A 278 -1.44 1.83 36.73
C TYR A 278 -1.13 1.82 38.23
N ASP A 279 -1.60 2.82 38.96
CA ASP A 279 -1.35 2.94 40.41
C ASP A 279 -2.09 1.88 41.23
N ALA A 280 -3.23 1.39 40.77
CA ALA A 280 -4.03 0.37 41.44
C ALA A 280 -3.46 -1.06 41.29
N LEU A 281 -2.56 -1.29 40.29
CA LEU A 281 -1.97 -2.61 40.10
C LEU A 281 -0.87 -2.88 41.11
N ASP A 282 -1.01 -3.98 41.91
CA ASP A 282 0.01 -4.44 42.84
C ASP A 282 1.05 -5.35 42.14
N LEU A 283 1.81 -4.78 41.22
CA LEU A 283 2.80 -5.46 40.40
C LEU A 283 4.08 -4.61 40.29
N THR A 284 5.14 -5.17 39.71
CA THR A 284 6.33 -4.38 39.36
C THR A 284 5.98 -3.35 38.27
N ALA A 285 6.75 -2.28 38.14
CA ALA A 285 6.48 -1.23 37.12
C ALA A 285 6.46 -1.80 35.70
N GLU A 286 7.36 -2.72 35.36
CA GLU A 286 7.44 -3.38 34.07
C GLU A 286 6.24 -4.30 33.84
N ASP A 287 5.84 -5.09 34.82
CA ASP A 287 4.69 -5.98 34.72
C ASP A 287 3.37 -5.22 34.60
N ARG A 288 3.24 -4.07 35.29
CA ARG A 288 2.07 -3.17 35.11
C ARG A 288 1.92 -2.71 33.68
N VAL A 289 3.00 -2.19 33.08
CA VAL A 289 3.02 -1.71 31.69
C VAL A 289 2.70 -2.84 30.73
N ASN A 290 3.32 -4.00 30.92
CA ASN A 290 3.05 -5.18 30.09
C ASN A 290 1.60 -5.63 30.15
N LEU A 291 1.01 -5.65 31.35
CA LEU A 291 -0.40 -5.99 31.53
C LEU A 291 -1.32 -4.97 30.85
N MET A 292 -1.04 -3.67 31.01
CA MET A 292 -1.82 -2.59 30.38
C MET A 292 -1.75 -2.66 28.84
N ALA A 293 -0.60 -2.99 28.28
CA ALA A 293 -0.45 -3.21 26.84
C ALA A 293 -1.23 -4.45 26.38
N ARG A 294 -1.15 -5.54 27.13
CA ARG A 294 -1.84 -6.80 26.84
C ARG A 294 -3.36 -6.65 26.83
N ILE A 295 -3.93 -5.91 27.78
CA ILE A 295 -5.38 -5.64 27.85
C ILE A 295 -5.83 -4.51 26.94
N GLY A 296 -4.93 -3.94 26.11
CA GLY A 296 -5.26 -2.97 25.07
C GLY A 296 -5.46 -1.53 25.55
N LEU A 297 -5.05 -1.20 26.76
CA LEU A 297 -5.06 0.18 27.28
C LEU A 297 -3.94 1.02 26.68
N LEU A 298 -2.75 0.44 26.52
CA LEU A 298 -1.62 1.02 25.80
C LEU A 298 -1.60 0.50 24.37
N ASP A 299 -1.25 1.36 23.42
CA ASP A 299 -1.26 1.06 22.00
C ASP A 299 0.13 0.70 21.49
N ASP A 300 0.21 -0.42 20.77
CA ASP A 300 1.39 -0.79 19.99
C ASP A 300 1.28 -0.18 18.59
N ILE A 301 2.28 0.62 18.23
CA ILE A 301 2.31 1.35 16.95
C ILE A 301 2.44 0.38 15.77
N ASP A 302 3.13 -0.74 15.94
CA ASP A 302 3.40 -1.71 14.88
C ASP A 302 2.29 -2.75 14.70
N HIS A 303 1.32 -2.78 15.60
CA HIS A 303 0.14 -3.63 15.50
C HIS A 303 -0.71 -3.25 14.27
N LEU A 304 -1.14 -4.24 13.45
CA LEU A 304 -1.94 -3.98 12.23
C LEU A 304 -3.35 -3.42 12.50
N GLY A 305 -3.81 -3.39 13.73
CA GLY A 305 -4.97 -2.61 14.15
C GLY A 305 -4.70 -1.10 14.19
N ASN A 306 -3.45 -0.68 14.20
CA ASN A 306 -2.98 0.70 14.23
C ASN A 306 -2.30 1.15 12.93
N ARG A 307 -1.94 0.20 12.08
CA ARG A 307 -1.42 0.45 10.73
C ARG A 307 -2.49 0.10 9.70
N ARG A 308 -2.75 1.02 8.79
CA ARG A 308 -3.72 0.83 7.72
C ARG A 308 -3.08 0.95 6.35
N VAL A 309 -3.77 0.43 5.35
CA VAL A 309 -3.35 0.47 3.95
C VAL A 309 -4.06 1.61 3.23
N ARG A 310 -3.29 2.46 2.57
CA ARG A 310 -3.78 3.41 1.56
C ARG A 310 -3.74 2.73 0.20
N SER A 311 -4.90 2.42 -0.36
CA SER A 311 -5.02 1.87 -1.70
C SER A 311 -4.89 2.94 -2.77
N VAL A 312 -4.86 2.50 -4.03
CA VAL A 312 -4.71 3.36 -5.21
C VAL A 312 -5.71 4.52 -5.24
N GLY A 313 -6.99 4.24 -4.97
CA GLY A 313 -8.04 5.27 -4.99
C GLY A 313 -7.80 6.41 -4.00
N GLU A 314 -7.37 6.10 -2.79
CA GLU A 314 -7.07 7.11 -1.75
C GLU A 314 -5.84 7.94 -2.12
N LEU A 315 -4.79 7.31 -2.66
CA LEU A 315 -3.57 8.00 -3.10
C LEU A 315 -3.86 8.99 -4.23
N ILE A 316 -4.63 8.58 -5.22
CA ILE A 316 -5.04 9.45 -6.33
C ILE A 316 -5.96 10.56 -5.85
N GLN A 317 -6.93 10.25 -4.97
CA GLN A 317 -7.82 11.24 -4.37
C GLN A 317 -7.05 12.35 -3.65
N ASN A 318 -6.00 12.01 -2.90
CA ASN A 318 -5.16 12.99 -2.21
C ASN A 318 -4.46 13.93 -3.20
N GLN A 319 -3.93 13.42 -4.31
CA GLN A 319 -3.31 14.24 -5.34
C GLN A 319 -4.31 15.12 -6.09
N PHE A 320 -5.48 14.57 -6.36
CA PHE A 320 -6.59 15.32 -6.97
C PHE A 320 -7.01 16.50 -6.08
N ARG A 321 -7.15 16.28 -4.78
CA ARG A 321 -7.45 17.33 -3.79
C ARG A 321 -6.40 18.43 -3.76
N ILE A 322 -5.12 18.07 -3.78
CA ILE A 322 -4.01 19.04 -3.84
C ILE A 322 -4.10 19.88 -5.12
N GLY A 323 -4.36 19.24 -6.25
CA GLY A 323 -4.54 19.92 -7.53
C GLY A 323 -5.74 20.88 -7.53
N LEU A 324 -6.89 20.46 -6.94
CA LEU A 324 -8.08 21.30 -6.78
C LEU A 324 -7.83 22.50 -5.86
N SER A 325 -7.13 22.31 -4.75
CA SER A 325 -6.80 23.42 -3.84
C SER A 325 -5.88 24.46 -4.51
N ARG A 326 -4.94 24.00 -5.33
CA ARG A 326 -4.10 24.91 -6.14
C ARG A 326 -4.95 25.67 -7.18
N MET A 327 -5.86 24.99 -7.84
CA MET A 327 -6.78 25.59 -8.79
C MET A 327 -7.72 26.60 -8.14
N GLU A 328 -8.30 26.28 -6.98
CA GLU A 328 -9.14 27.19 -6.19
C GLU A 328 -8.38 28.49 -5.86
N ARG A 329 -7.13 28.41 -5.46
CA ARG A 329 -6.29 29.59 -5.18
C ARG A 329 -6.15 30.47 -6.41
N VAL A 330 -5.84 29.89 -7.57
CA VAL A 330 -5.72 30.60 -8.85
C VAL A 330 -7.03 31.23 -9.26
N VAL A 331 -8.16 30.54 -9.08
CA VAL A 331 -9.50 31.09 -9.37
C VAL A 331 -9.80 32.30 -8.48
N LYS A 332 -9.56 32.21 -7.17
CA LYS A 332 -9.74 33.34 -6.23
C LYS A 332 -8.88 34.54 -6.60
N GLU A 333 -7.62 34.32 -6.96
CA GLU A 333 -6.71 35.37 -7.40
C GLU A 333 -7.20 36.04 -8.68
N ARG A 334 -7.62 35.28 -9.68
CA ARG A 334 -8.20 35.81 -10.91
C ARG A 334 -9.49 36.57 -10.68
N MET A 335 -10.37 36.08 -9.79
CA MET A 335 -11.60 36.80 -9.44
C MET A 335 -11.33 38.16 -8.83
N SER A 336 -10.29 38.30 -8.03
CA SER A 336 -9.92 39.56 -7.41
C SER A 336 -9.28 40.58 -8.36
N LEU A 337 -8.72 40.10 -9.48
CA LEU A 337 -7.99 40.92 -10.46
C LEU A 337 -8.82 41.25 -11.73
N SER A 338 -9.92 40.53 -11.97
CA SER A 338 -10.70 40.67 -13.21
C SER A 338 -11.86 41.66 -13.03
N GLU A 339 -12.19 42.38 -14.12
CA GLU A 339 -13.39 43.21 -14.16
C GLU A 339 -14.66 42.37 -14.20
N VAL A 340 -15.67 42.78 -13.41
CA VAL A 340 -16.89 42.01 -13.16
C VAL A 340 -17.64 41.65 -14.46
N ASP A 341 -17.65 42.54 -15.43
CA ASP A 341 -18.39 42.37 -16.69
C ASP A 341 -17.74 41.36 -17.68
N SER A 342 -16.47 40.98 -17.46
CA SER A 342 -15.72 40.06 -18.33
C SER A 342 -15.58 38.64 -17.76
N ILE A 343 -16.07 38.37 -16.57
CA ILE A 343 -15.89 37.12 -15.87
C ILE A 343 -16.77 36.02 -16.46
N THR A 344 -16.13 34.94 -16.91
CA THR A 344 -16.80 33.68 -17.28
C THR A 344 -16.15 32.50 -16.56
N PRO A 345 -16.88 31.38 -16.31
CA PRO A 345 -16.28 30.20 -15.71
C PRO A 345 -15.04 29.68 -16.47
N GLN A 346 -15.02 29.81 -17.79
CA GLN A 346 -13.90 29.38 -18.63
C GLN A 346 -12.67 30.28 -18.47
N SER A 347 -12.85 31.60 -18.30
CA SER A 347 -11.73 32.55 -18.13
C SER A 347 -11.08 32.42 -16.74
N LEU A 348 -11.86 32.04 -15.73
CA LEU A 348 -11.40 31.86 -14.34
C LEU A 348 -10.72 30.51 -14.14
N THR A 349 -11.28 29.45 -14.74
CA THR A 349 -10.82 28.10 -14.50
C THR A 349 -9.54 27.77 -15.24
N ASN A 350 -8.50 27.41 -14.50
CA ASN A 350 -7.25 26.91 -15.06
C ASN A 350 -7.04 25.46 -14.61
N ILE A 351 -7.10 24.54 -15.56
CA ILE A 351 -6.96 23.10 -15.29
C ILE A 351 -5.51 22.66 -15.10
N ARG A 352 -4.53 23.47 -15.52
CA ARG A 352 -3.10 23.10 -15.51
C ARG A 352 -2.59 22.65 -14.13
N PRO A 353 -2.92 23.30 -13.00
CA PRO A 353 -2.46 22.86 -11.68
C PRO A 353 -2.98 21.46 -11.29
N LEU A 354 -4.19 21.13 -11.71
CA LEU A 354 -4.80 19.81 -11.45
C LEU A 354 -4.14 18.72 -12.31
N THR A 355 -4.02 18.94 -13.60
CA THR A 355 -3.38 17.97 -14.51
C THR A 355 -1.91 17.78 -14.19
N ALA A 356 -1.22 18.85 -13.77
CA ALA A 356 0.18 18.78 -13.32
C ALA A 356 0.34 17.92 -12.08
N ALA A 357 -0.53 18.07 -11.07
CA ALA A 357 -0.47 17.28 -9.83
C ALA A 357 -0.70 15.78 -10.10
N ILE A 358 -1.66 15.45 -10.96
CA ILE A 358 -1.95 14.06 -11.36
C ILE A 358 -0.79 13.47 -12.16
N LYS A 359 -0.29 14.21 -13.15
CA LYS A 359 0.84 13.78 -13.98
C LYS A 359 2.11 13.58 -13.16
N GLU A 360 2.38 14.47 -12.20
CA GLU A 360 3.50 14.36 -11.29
C GLU A 360 3.41 13.08 -10.44
N PHE A 361 2.23 12.76 -9.93
CA PHE A 361 2.01 11.53 -9.17
C PHE A 361 2.31 10.28 -10.00
N PHE A 362 1.71 10.13 -11.18
CA PHE A 362 1.91 8.95 -12.01
C PHE A 362 3.34 8.80 -12.54
N SER A 363 4.02 9.91 -12.80
CA SER A 363 5.37 9.89 -13.40
C SER A 363 6.50 9.84 -12.39
N SER A 364 6.36 10.49 -11.24
CA SER A 364 7.48 10.77 -10.32
C SER A 364 7.27 10.25 -8.90
N SER A 365 6.07 9.79 -8.54
CA SER A 365 5.82 9.25 -7.20
C SER A 365 6.59 7.95 -6.99
N GLN A 366 7.14 7.77 -5.78
CA GLN A 366 7.80 6.53 -5.36
C GLN A 366 6.83 5.33 -5.34
N LEU A 367 5.54 5.57 -5.18
CA LEU A 367 4.50 4.54 -5.15
C LEU A 367 3.99 4.17 -6.55
N SER A 368 4.17 5.04 -7.54
CA SER A 368 3.90 4.72 -8.94
C SER A 368 5.13 4.07 -9.54
N GLN A 369 5.14 2.75 -9.64
CA GLN A 369 6.28 1.97 -10.09
C GLN A 369 6.06 1.43 -11.50
N PHE A 370 7.13 1.33 -12.25
CA PHE A 370 7.17 0.58 -13.49
C PHE A 370 6.87 -0.89 -13.17
N MET A 371 5.84 -1.47 -13.78
CA MET A 371 5.43 -2.82 -13.46
C MET A 371 6.54 -3.83 -13.77
N ASP A 372 6.85 -4.66 -12.79
CA ASP A 372 7.77 -5.79 -12.99
C ASP A 372 7.04 -6.87 -13.80
N GLN A 373 7.43 -7.02 -15.05
CA GLN A 373 6.74 -7.83 -16.06
C GLN A 373 7.66 -8.92 -16.64
N ILE A 374 8.61 -9.41 -15.85
CA ILE A 374 9.50 -10.49 -16.26
C ILE A 374 8.68 -11.76 -16.49
N ASN A 375 7.82 -12.12 -15.53
CA ASN A 375 6.94 -13.29 -15.58
C ASN A 375 5.59 -12.98 -14.91
N PRO A 376 4.56 -13.80 -15.09
CA PRO A 376 3.25 -13.56 -14.49
C PRO A 376 3.25 -13.47 -12.97
N LEU A 377 4.11 -14.23 -12.29
CA LEU A 377 4.24 -14.18 -10.83
C LEU A 377 4.80 -12.84 -10.36
N ALA A 378 5.76 -12.27 -11.07
CA ALA A 378 6.31 -10.95 -10.78
C ALA A 378 5.24 -9.85 -10.91
N GLU A 379 4.39 -9.90 -11.94
CA GLU A 379 3.25 -9.00 -12.10
C GLU A 379 2.29 -9.09 -10.92
N LEU A 380 1.87 -10.29 -10.56
CA LEU A 380 0.94 -10.54 -9.47
C LEU A 380 1.49 -10.05 -8.13
N THR A 381 2.74 -10.34 -7.83
CA THR A 381 3.42 -9.92 -6.61
C THR A 381 3.55 -8.40 -6.55
N ASN A 382 3.89 -7.74 -7.66
CA ASN A 382 4.00 -6.29 -7.71
C ASN A 382 2.66 -5.58 -7.39
N LYS A 383 1.54 -6.14 -7.86
CA LYS A 383 0.20 -5.62 -7.57
C LYS A 383 -0.23 -5.82 -6.11
N ARG A 384 0.29 -6.83 -5.43
CA ARG A 384 -0.02 -7.18 -4.02
C ARG A 384 0.98 -6.61 -3.01
N ARG A 385 1.90 -5.79 -3.46
CA ARG A 385 2.96 -5.22 -2.60
C ARG A 385 2.42 -4.13 -1.68
N LEU A 386 2.95 -4.08 -0.46
CA LEU A 386 2.70 -3.07 0.55
C LEU A 386 4.02 -2.35 0.85
N SER A 387 4.04 -1.04 0.72
CA SER A 387 5.22 -0.22 1.01
C SER A 387 4.98 0.68 2.22
N ALA A 388 5.88 0.67 3.19
CA ALA A 388 5.85 1.63 4.30
C ALA A 388 6.51 2.97 3.94
N LEU A 389 7.15 3.05 2.77
CA LEU A 389 7.86 4.22 2.26
C LEU A 389 6.92 5.17 1.50
N GLY A 390 7.41 6.33 1.15
CA GLY A 390 6.70 7.31 0.31
C GLY A 390 6.12 8.48 1.08
N PRO A 391 5.37 9.36 0.41
CA PRO A 391 4.80 10.56 1.02
C PRO A 391 3.84 10.21 2.16
N GLY A 392 4.08 10.78 3.34
CA GLY A 392 3.31 10.48 4.56
C GLY A 392 3.65 9.15 5.23
N GLY A 393 4.65 8.41 4.72
CA GLY A 393 5.18 7.19 5.30
C GLY A 393 6.55 7.39 5.96
N LEU A 394 7.27 6.27 6.14
CA LEU A 394 8.60 6.25 6.76
C LEU A 394 9.69 6.59 5.75
N SER A 395 10.83 7.07 6.25
CA SER A 395 12.08 7.13 5.47
C SER A 395 13.00 5.97 5.88
N ARG A 396 13.79 5.46 4.92
CA ARG A 396 14.72 4.32 5.17
C ARG A 396 15.66 4.58 6.34
N ASP A 397 16.23 5.77 6.42
CA ASP A 397 17.25 6.13 7.39
C ASP A 397 16.69 6.33 8.80
N ARG A 398 15.38 6.59 8.92
CA ARG A 398 14.69 6.82 10.18
C ARG A 398 13.90 5.60 10.68
N ALA A 399 13.79 4.57 9.86
CA ALA A 399 13.11 3.33 10.24
C ALA A 399 14.01 2.49 11.14
N GLY A 400 13.62 2.31 12.39
CA GLY A 400 14.28 1.42 13.36
C GLY A 400 14.07 -0.05 13.04
N TYR A 401 14.62 -0.92 13.90
CA TYR A 401 14.45 -2.37 13.76
C TYR A 401 13.00 -2.81 14.02
N GLU A 402 12.33 -2.20 14.99
CA GLU A 402 10.98 -2.58 15.44
C GLU A 402 9.95 -2.56 14.29
N VAL A 403 9.97 -1.52 13.45
CA VAL A 403 9.05 -1.39 12.30
C VAL A 403 9.36 -2.40 11.19
N ARG A 404 10.56 -2.98 11.16
CA ARG A 404 11.03 -3.97 10.17
C ARG A 404 10.76 -5.41 10.60
N ASP A 405 10.49 -5.63 11.89
CA ASP A 405 10.25 -6.95 12.47
C ASP A 405 8.88 -7.50 12.07
N VAL A 406 8.75 -8.81 12.16
CA VAL A 406 7.48 -9.50 12.00
C VAL A 406 6.72 -9.44 13.31
N HIS A 407 5.57 -8.76 13.29
CA HIS A 407 4.69 -8.64 14.44
C HIS A 407 3.67 -9.79 14.47
N ALA A 408 3.21 -10.20 15.67
CA ALA A 408 2.20 -11.25 15.81
C ALA A 408 0.90 -10.98 15.02
N SER A 409 0.51 -9.70 14.88
CA SER A 409 -0.66 -9.28 14.08
C SER A 409 -0.50 -9.49 12.57
N HIS A 410 0.71 -9.78 12.09
CA HIS A 410 0.97 -10.07 10.67
C HIS A 410 0.42 -11.43 10.23
N TYR A 411 0.09 -12.30 11.18
CA TYR A 411 -0.42 -13.64 10.88
C TYR A 411 -1.65 -13.59 9.97
N GLY A 412 -1.55 -14.27 8.84
CA GLY A 412 -2.62 -14.32 7.82
C GLY A 412 -2.85 -13.01 7.06
N ARG A 413 -2.12 -11.94 7.33
CA ARG A 413 -2.28 -10.60 6.73
C ARG A 413 -1.10 -10.18 5.88
N ILE A 414 0.09 -10.28 6.40
CA ILE A 414 1.34 -9.94 5.71
C ILE A 414 2.25 -11.15 5.72
N CYS A 415 2.81 -11.49 4.56
CA CYS A 415 3.75 -12.60 4.47
C CYS A 415 5.03 -12.30 5.29
N PRO A 416 5.43 -13.20 6.20
CA PRO A 416 6.62 -13.00 7.02
C PRO A 416 7.93 -13.27 6.27
N ILE A 417 7.86 -13.88 5.10
CA ILE A 417 9.01 -14.38 4.34
C ILE A 417 9.34 -13.47 3.17
N GLU A 418 8.35 -13.08 2.36
CA GLU A 418 8.58 -12.30 1.14
C GLU A 418 8.83 -10.83 1.46
N THR A 419 10.09 -10.43 1.51
CA THR A 419 10.55 -9.05 1.69
C THR A 419 11.87 -8.87 0.92
N PRO A 420 12.22 -7.66 0.45
CA PRO A 420 13.51 -7.42 -0.15
C PRO A 420 14.67 -7.68 0.82
N GLU A 421 15.81 -8.07 0.28
CA GLU A 421 17.09 -8.10 0.99
C GLU A 421 17.73 -6.71 0.94
N GLY A 422 18.41 -6.31 2.01
CA GLY A 422 19.14 -5.05 2.08
C GLY A 422 18.40 -3.91 2.77
N PRO A 423 18.56 -2.65 2.35
CA PRO A 423 18.09 -1.48 3.11
C PRO A 423 16.57 -1.40 3.29
N ASN A 424 15.81 -2.04 2.43
CA ASN A 424 14.35 -2.03 2.42
C ASN A 424 13.71 -3.22 3.15
N ILE A 425 14.51 -4.06 3.81
CA ILE A 425 14.00 -5.22 4.55
C ILE A 425 12.93 -4.80 5.55
N GLY A 426 11.81 -5.51 5.59
CA GLY A 426 10.68 -5.24 6.48
C GLY A 426 9.85 -4.00 6.15
N LEU A 427 10.36 -3.06 5.33
CA LEU A 427 9.63 -1.85 4.92
C LEU A 427 8.76 -2.07 3.69
N ILE A 428 9.15 -3.03 2.87
CA ILE A 428 8.37 -3.47 1.72
C ILE A 428 7.95 -4.92 1.98
N SER A 429 6.66 -5.14 2.03
CA SER A 429 6.04 -6.44 2.35
C SER A 429 5.05 -6.82 1.27
N THR A 430 4.55 -8.03 1.33
CA THR A 430 3.52 -8.53 0.41
C THR A 430 2.30 -9.00 1.20
N LEU A 431 1.12 -8.71 0.69
CA LEU A 431 -0.15 -9.16 1.25
C LEU A 431 -0.22 -10.70 1.24
N ALA A 432 -0.66 -11.30 2.33
CA ALA A 432 -0.85 -12.75 2.41
C ALA A 432 -1.93 -13.23 1.42
N SER A 433 -1.90 -14.51 1.07
CA SER A 433 -2.72 -15.07 -0.02
C SER A 433 -4.23 -14.90 0.18
N TYR A 434 -4.74 -15.05 1.39
CA TYR A 434 -6.18 -14.93 1.71
C TYR A 434 -6.58 -13.58 2.30
N ALA A 435 -5.64 -12.68 2.53
CA ALA A 435 -5.90 -11.39 3.16
C ALA A 435 -6.68 -10.45 2.24
N LYS A 436 -7.55 -9.64 2.83
CA LYS A 436 -8.32 -8.58 2.18
C LYS A 436 -8.14 -7.25 2.93
N ILE A 437 -8.44 -6.16 2.27
CA ILE A 437 -8.44 -4.83 2.86
C ILE A 437 -9.90 -4.40 3.04
N ASN A 438 -10.29 -4.02 4.27
CA ASN A 438 -11.65 -3.58 4.56
C ASN A 438 -11.91 -2.13 4.11
N GLN A 439 -13.16 -1.67 4.31
CA GLN A 439 -13.58 -0.31 3.96
C GLN A 439 -12.83 0.82 4.69
N TYR A 440 -12.19 0.51 5.83
CA TYR A 440 -11.39 1.46 6.61
C TYR A 440 -9.90 1.41 6.27
N GLY A 441 -9.48 0.44 5.47
CA GLY A 441 -8.08 0.23 5.08
C GLY A 441 -7.31 -0.75 5.97
N PHE A 442 -7.95 -1.41 6.95
CA PHE A 442 -7.30 -2.44 7.76
C PHE A 442 -7.28 -3.78 7.03
N ILE A 443 -6.24 -4.56 7.26
CA ILE A 443 -6.09 -5.87 6.64
C ILE A 443 -6.87 -6.90 7.47
N GLU A 444 -7.72 -7.66 6.81
CA GLU A 444 -8.53 -8.73 7.38
C GLU A 444 -8.09 -10.09 6.86
N THR A 445 -8.23 -11.11 7.68
CA THR A 445 -7.97 -12.49 7.30
C THR A 445 -9.19 -13.36 7.61
N PRO A 446 -9.51 -14.36 6.77
CA PRO A 446 -10.69 -15.19 6.96
C PRO A 446 -10.43 -16.33 7.95
N TYR A 447 -11.45 -16.64 8.74
CA TYR A 447 -11.49 -17.76 9.66
C TYR A 447 -12.85 -18.46 9.56
N ARG A 448 -12.87 -19.78 9.80
CA ARG A 448 -14.10 -20.54 9.94
C ARG A 448 -14.56 -20.55 11.39
N LYS A 449 -15.84 -20.35 11.61
CA LYS A 449 -16.42 -20.39 12.94
C LYS A 449 -16.51 -21.83 13.45
N VAL A 450 -16.25 -22.03 14.75
CA VAL A 450 -16.42 -23.29 15.45
C VAL A 450 -17.61 -23.16 16.41
N ASN A 451 -18.60 -24.00 16.25
CA ASN A 451 -19.78 -24.05 17.11
C ASN A 451 -19.84 -25.42 17.81
N ASN A 452 -19.74 -25.43 19.14
CA ASN A 452 -19.78 -26.69 19.94
C ASN A 452 -18.83 -27.77 19.41
N CYS A 453 -17.58 -27.43 19.18
CA CYS A 453 -16.52 -28.32 18.65
C CYS A 453 -16.72 -28.76 17.19
N VAL A 454 -17.71 -28.27 16.46
CA VAL A 454 -17.95 -28.53 15.04
C VAL A 454 -17.59 -27.32 14.20
N ILE A 455 -16.80 -27.54 13.17
CA ILE A 455 -16.38 -26.50 12.23
C ILE A 455 -17.52 -26.23 11.24
N ASP A 456 -17.96 -24.98 11.14
CA ASP A 456 -18.91 -24.57 10.11
C ASP A 456 -18.16 -24.20 8.83
N GLU A 457 -18.26 -25.02 7.81
CA GLU A 457 -17.60 -24.78 6.51
C GLU A 457 -18.17 -23.59 5.75
N HIS A 458 -19.40 -23.18 6.06
CA HIS A 458 -20.10 -22.10 5.34
C HIS A 458 -20.03 -20.76 6.06
N ASP A 459 -19.81 -20.72 7.39
CA ASP A 459 -19.63 -19.45 8.15
C ASP A 459 -18.15 -19.05 8.17
N VAL A 460 -17.74 -18.33 7.11
CA VAL A 460 -16.39 -17.75 7.00
C VAL A 460 -16.46 -16.29 7.35
N ARG A 461 -15.74 -15.88 8.39
CA ARG A 461 -15.67 -14.49 8.85
C ARG A 461 -14.29 -13.91 8.65
N TYR A 462 -14.27 -12.68 8.15
CA TYR A 462 -13.04 -11.88 8.03
C TYR A 462 -12.88 -11.05 9.30
N LEU A 463 -11.76 -11.25 10.00
CA LEU A 463 -11.45 -10.55 11.24
C LEU A 463 -10.24 -9.63 11.05
N THR A 464 -10.35 -8.43 11.61
CA THR A 464 -9.23 -7.49 11.74
C THR A 464 -8.29 -7.95 12.87
N ALA A 465 -7.08 -7.41 12.93
CA ALA A 465 -6.12 -7.76 13.97
C ALA A 465 -6.61 -7.37 15.38
N ASP A 466 -7.41 -6.32 15.50
CA ASP A 466 -8.00 -5.91 16.79
C ASP A 466 -9.14 -6.82 17.24
N GLU A 467 -9.96 -7.30 16.31
CA GLU A 467 -11.06 -8.24 16.61
C GLU A 467 -10.55 -9.62 17.00
N GLU A 468 -9.47 -10.07 16.34
CA GLU A 468 -8.83 -11.35 16.61
C GLU A 468 -8.39 -11.54 18.07
N LYS A 469 -8.03 -10.46 18.77
CA LYS A 469 -7.61 -10.48 20.17
C LYS A 469 -8.65 -11.08 21.12
N ASN A 470 -9.93 -10.99 20.76
CA ASN A 470 -11.03 -11.42 21.62
C ASN A 470 -11.34 -12.92 21.51
N TYR A 471 -10.71 -13.63 20.57
CA TYR A 471 -11.06 -15.00 20.22
C TYR A 471 -9.88 -15.95 20.36
N ILE A 472 -10.21 -17.23 20.63
CA ILE A 472 -9.24 -18.33 20.61
C ILE A 472 -9.32 -19.00 19.25
N ILE A 473 -8.22 -18.95 18.49
CA ILE A 473 -8.17 -19.39 17.10
C ILE A 473 -7.23 -20.58 16.96
N ALA A 474 -7.79 -21.74 16.57
CA ALA A 474 -7.01 -22.95 16.33
C ALA A 474 -6.32 -22.93 14.95
N GLN A 475 -5.25 -23.72 14.82
CA GLN A 475 -4.54 -23.91 13.57
C GLN A 475 -5.31 -24.80 12.60
N ALA A 476 -5.06 -24.66 11.29
CA ALA A 476 -5.74 -25.43 10.24
C ALA A 476 -5.43 -26.95 10.24
N ASN A 477 -4.36 -27.39 10.91
CA ASN A 477 -3.91 -28.77 10.96
C ASN A 477 -4.54 -29.62 12.05
N VAL A 478 -5.56 -29.11 12.74
CA VAL A 478 -6.33 -29.84 13.75
C VAL A 478 -7.04 -31.03 13.11
N ARG A 479 -6.97 -32.18 13.76
CA ARG A 479 -7.64 -33.41 13.28
C ARG A 479 -9.14 -33.29 13.45
N THR A 480 -9.85 -33.48 12.35
CA THR A 480 -11.32 -33.42 12.31
C THR A 480 -11.92 -34.72 11.79
N ASP A 481 -13.14 -35.03 12.19
CA ASP A 481 -13.93 -36.11 11.62
C ASP A 481 -14.58 -35.65 10.29
N LYS A 482 -15.25 -36.60 9.61
CA LYS A 482 -16.00 -36.33 8.34
C LYS A 482 -17.09 -35.28 8.51
N ASP A 483 -17.64 -35.17 9.71
CA ASP A 483 -18.67 -34.15 10.06
C ASP A 483 -18.09 -32.81 10.53
N GLY A 484 -16.77 -32.62 10.44
CA GLY A 484 -16.09 -31.37 10.87
C GLY A 484 -15.90 -31.27 12.38
N THR A 485 -16.14 -32.33 13.17
CA THR A 485 -15.93 -32.30 14.63
C THR A 485 -14.45 -32.42 14.98
N ILE A 486 -13.95 -31.56 15.87
CA ILE A 486 -12.58 -31.59 16.39
C ILE A 486 -12.39 -32.84 17.26
N LEU A 487 -11.45 -33.70 16.87
CA LEU A 487 -11.19 -34.98 17.57
C LEU A 487 -10.31 -34.82 18.80
N ASP A 488 -9.32 -33.94 18.73
CA ASP A 488 -8.35 -33.77 19.80
C ASP A 488 -8.96 -32.99 20.98
N ALA A 489 -8.79 -33.51 22.22
CA ALA A 489 -9.30 -32.84 23.41
C ALA A 489 -8.60 -31.52 23.74
N GLN A 490 -7.34 -31.38 23.31
CA GLN A 490 -6.55 -30.15 23.40
C GLN A 490 -5.94 -29.88 22.05
N VAL A 491 -5.99 -28.61 21.63
CA VAL A 491 -5.48 -28.11 20.34
C VAL A 491 -4.55 -26.94 20.54
N ILE A 492 -3.60 -26.79 19.64
CA ILE A 492 -2.74 -25.60 19.60
C ILE A 492 -3.58 -24.47 19.02
N ALA A 493 -3.71 -23.41 19.80
CA ALA A 493 -4.46 -22.21 19.40
C ALA A 493 -3.65 -20.94 19.67
N ARG A 494 -4.06 -19.84 19.07
CA ARG A 494 -3.53 -18.51 19.31
C ARG A 494 -4.54 -17.68 20.11
N HIS A 495 -4.05 -16.96 21.09
CA HIS A 495 -4.81 -15.97 21.84
C HIS A 495 -3.89 -14.81 22.23
N LEU A 496 -4.30 -13.57 22.00
CA LEU A 496 -3.51 -12.35 22.29
C LEU A 496 -2.08 -12.38 21.72
N GLY A 497 -1.89 -13.00 20.55
CA GLY A 497 -0.58 -13.12 19.90
C GLY A 497 0.34 -14.23 20.44
N GLU A 498 -0.08 -14.98 21.44
CA GLU A 498 0.65 -16.11 22.01
C GLU A 498 0.05 -17.44 21.61
N ASN A 499 0.89 -18.49 21.51
CA ASN A 499 0.44 -19.84 21.29
C ASN A 499 0.08 -20.49 22.62
N ILE A 500 -1.14 -20.99 22.71
CA ILE A 500 -1.67 -21.65 23.90
C ILE A 500 -2.17 -23.07 23.58
N MET A 501 -2.25 -23.92 24.59
CA MET A 501 -2.97 -25.19 24.50
C MET A 501 -4.39 -24.97 25.03
N ALA A 502 -5.36 -24.86 24.11
CA ALA A 502 -6.77 -24.66 24.44
C ALA A 502 -7.54 -25.99 24.41
N LYS A 503 -8.61 -26.08 25.19
CA LYS A 503 -9.57 -27.19 25.07
C LYS A 503 -10.42 -26.94 23.83
N ARG A 504 -10.85 -28.03 23.17
CA ARG A 504 -11.69 -27.94 21.96
C ARG A 504 -13.00 -27.18 22.17
N GLU A 505 -13.53 -27.15 23.39
CA GLU A 505 -14.73 -26.41 23.77
C GLU A 505 -14.52 -24.89 23.84
N GLU A 506 -13.28 -24.45 24.01
CA GLU A 506 -12.88 -23.04 24.13
C GLU A 506 -12.53 -22.38 22.78
N VAL A 507 -12.47 -23.19 21.70
CA VAL A 507 -12.07 -22.70 20.38
C VAL A 507 -13.24 -22.00 19.69
N ASP A 508 -13.04 -20.72 19.32
CA ASP A 508 -14.04 -19.90 18.64
C ASP A 508 -13.95 -20.00 17.12
N TYR A 509 -12.72 -20.02 16.60
CA TYR A 509 -12.43 -20.03 15.18
C TYR A 509 -11.27 -20.97 14.82
N ILE A 510 -11.18 -21.33 13.57
CA ILE A 510 -10.09 -22.13 12.99
C ILE A 510 -9.59 -21.49 11.68
N ASP A 511 -8.29 -21.59 11.44
CA ASP A 511 -7.68 -21.15 10.17
C ASP A 511 -8.26 -21.91 8.97
N ILE A 512 -8.37 -21.25 7.83
CA ILE A 512 -8.91 -21.89 6.60
C ILE A 512 -7.90 -22.85 5.99
N SER A 513 -6.63 -22.42 5.90
CA SER A 513 -5.57 -23.20 5.26
C SER A 513 -4.19 -22.81 5.82
N PRO A 514 -3.23 -23.74 5.83
CA PRO A 514 -1.84 -23.39 6.15
C PRO A 514 -1.21 -22.35 5.20
N LYS A 515 -1.69 -22.26 3.96
CA LYS A 515 -1.25 -21.24 2.97
C LYS A 515 -1.66 -19.81 3.33
N GLN A 516 -2.54 -19.66 4.31
CA GLN A 516 -3.06 -18.36 4.75
C GLN A 516 -1.98 -17.41 5.26
N ILE A 517 -0.90 -17.93 5.86
CA ILE A 517 0.17 -17.13 6.46
C ILE A 517 1.14 -16.53 5.45
N VAL A 518 1.27 -17.09 4.26
CA VAL A 518 2.29 -16.74 3.28
C VAL A 518 1.69 -16.06 2.05
N SER A 519 2.53 -15.34 1.30
CA SER A 519 2.15 -14.73 0.03
C SER A 519 2.01 -15.77 -1.08
N VAL A 520 1.49 -15.37 -2.24
CA VAL A 520 1.33 -16.24 -3.41
C VAL A 520 2.68 -16.80 -3.88
N ALA A 521 3.71 -15.97 -4.01
CA ALA A 521 5.02 -16.43 -4.44
C ALA A 521 5.62 -17.45 -3.45
N THR A 522 5.53 -17.19 -2.17
CA THR A 522 6.03 -18.10 -1.13
C THR A 522 5.22 -19.39 -1.07
N SER A 523 3.91 -19.34 -1.31
CA SER A 523 3.07 -20.55 -1.33
C SER A 523 3.32 -21.46 -2.54
N CYS A 524 4.03 -20.99 -3.55
CA CYS A 524 4.49 -21.82 -4.67
C CYS A 524 5.77 -22.62 -4.37
N ILE A 525 6.42 -22.42 -3.23
CA ILE A 525 7.63 -23.17 -2.84
C ILE A 525 7.22 -24.53 -2.31
N PRO A 526 7.61 -25.64 -2.95
CA PRO A 526 7.36 -26.98 -2.43
C PRO A 526 8.21 -27.25 -1.20
N PHE A 527 7.68 -27.99 -0.22
CA PHE A 527 8.37 -28.33 1.05
C PHE A 527 8.87 -27.12 1.85
N LEU A 528 8.13 -26.02 1.78
CA LEU A 528 8.48 -24.77 2.47
C LEU A 528 8.72 -24.96 3.97
N GLU A 529 7.97 -25.85 4.61
CA GLU A 529 8.08 -26.17 6.03
C GLU A 529 9.43 -26.76 6.46
N ASN A 530 10.19 -27.28 5.50
CA ASN A 530 11.53 -27.87 5.74
C ASN A 530 12.65 -26.86 5.49
N ASP A 531 12.34 -25.68 4.93
CA ASP A 531 13.33 -24.66 4.61
C ASP A 531 13.51 -23.67 5.76
N ASP A 532 14.75 -23.20 5.95
CA ASP A 532 15.03 -22.05 6.80
C ASP A 532 14.40 -20.78 6.22
N ALA A 533 13.90 -19.90 7.08
CA ALA A 533 13.25 -18.67 6.68
C ALA A 533 14.11 -17.80 5.76
N THR A 534 15.42 -17.74 6.01
CA THR A 534 16.37 -16.97 5.19
C THR A 534 16.42 -17.49 3.75
N ARG A 535 16.45 -18.83 3.57
CA ARG A 535 16.47 -19.45 2.25
C ARG A 535 15.12 -19.41 1.56
N ALA A 536 14.03 -19.51 2.29
CA ALA A 536 12.68 -19.31 1.75
C ALA A 536 12.49 -17.89 1.21
N LEU A 537 13.01 -16.87 1.90
CA LEU A 537 13.00 -15.47 1.45
C LEU A 537 13.77 -15.32 0.13
N MET A 538 14.99 -15.86 0.05
CA MET A 538 15.78 -15.84 -1.19
C MET A 538 15.05 -16.55 -2.33
N GLY A 539 14.47 -17.73 -2.06
CA GLY A 539 13.71 -18.51 -3.04
C GLY A 539 12.48 -17.76 -3.56
N ALA A 540 11.70 -17.16 -2.69
CA ALA A 540 10.53 -16.35 -3.07
C ALA A 540 10.92 -15.17 -3.95
N ASN A 541 12.03 -14.49 -3.62
CA ASN A 541 12.54 -13.38 -4.42
C ASN A 541 13.09 -13.86 -5.78
N MET A 542 13.77 -15.01 -5.84
CA MET A 542 14.33 -15.56 -7.08
C MET A 542 13.23 -16.04 -8.05
N GLN A 543 12.09 -16.57 -7.59
CA GLN A 543 10.96 -16.94 -8.44
C GLN A 543 10.47 -15.77 -9.30
N ARG A 544 10.47 -14.55 -8.76
CA ARG A 544 10.08 -13.36 -9.48
C ARG A 544 11.04 -12.93 -10.59
N GLN A 545 12.28 -13.42 -10.57
CA GLN A 545 13.32 -13.10 -11.54
C GLN A 545 13.41 -14.15 -12.67
N ALA A 546 12.61 -15.21 -12.62
CA ALA A 546 12.63 -16.27 -13.62
C ALA A 546 12.22 -15.76 -15.00
N VAL A 547 13.08 -15.93 -16.00
CA VAL A 547 12.82 -15.52 -17.37
C VAL A 547 11.88 -16.53 -18.05
N PRO A 548 10.84 -16.11 -18.78
CA PRO A 548 10.00 -17.00 -19.56
C PRO A 548 10.82 -17.77 -20.60
N LEU A 549 10.70 -19.09 -20.59
CA LEU A 549 11.39 -19.95 -21.54
C LEU A 549 10.56 -20.16 -22.79
N LEU A 550 11.25 -20.57 -23.88
CA LEU A 550 10.58 -20.88 -25.16
C LEU A 550 9.58 -22.05 -25.02
N ASN A 551 9.99 -23.10 -24.32
CA ASN A 551 9.18 -24.27 -24.02
C ASN A 551 9.22 -24.52 -22.50
N PRO A 552 8.41 -23.83 -21.71
CA PRO A 552 8.38 -24.06 -20.26
C PRO A 552 7.69 -25.37 -19.93
N HIS A 553 8.07 -26.01 -18.83
CA HIS A 553 7.42 -27.20 -18.29
C HIS A 553 6.86 -26.95 -16.91
N THR A 554 5.68 -27.47 -16.65
CA THR A 554 5.10 -27.47 -15.30
C THR A 554 5.95 -28.30 -14.36
N PRO A 555 6.13 -27.90 -13.10
CA PRO A 555 6.89 -28.67 -12.13
C PRO A 555 6.20 -30.00 -11.82
N PHE A 556 6.98 -31.08 -11.72
CA PHE A 556 6.45 -32.40 -11.30
C PHE A 556 5.94 -32.39 -9.86
N VAL A 557 6.60 -31.61 -8.99
CA VAL A 557 6.23 -31.42 -7.61
C VAL A 557 5.81 -29.97 -7.42
N GLY A 558 4.56 -29.73 -7.11
CA GLY A 558 3.98 -28.42 -6.90
C GLY A 558 3.15 -28.35 -5.61
N THR A 559 2.63 -27.18 -5.30
CA THR A 559 1.81 -26.93 -4.10
C THR A 559 0.32 -26.79 -4.42
N GLY A 560 -0.08 -26.82 -5.70
CA GLY A 560 -1.44 -26.57 -6.17
C GLY A 560 -1.79 -25.08 -6.28
N MET A 561 -0.89 -24.17 -5.94
CA MET A 561 -1.09 -22.73 -6.07
C MET A 561 -0.75 -22.22 -7.48
N GLU A 562 0.01 -22.98 -8.25
CA GLU A 562 0.48 -22.62 -9.58
C GLU A 562 -0.67 -22.32 -10.54
N HIS A 563 -1.70 -23.16 -10.53
CA HIS A 563 -2.87 -22.95 -11.37
C HIS A 563 -3.63 -21.67 -11.02
N GLN A 564 -3.85 -21.43 -9.74
CA GLN A 564 -4.50 -20.22 -9.25
C GLN A 564 -3.68 -18.97 -9.59
N ALA A 565 -2.37 -19.01 -9.36
CA ALA A 565 -1.48 -17.90 -9.67
C ALA A 565 -1.47 -17.58 -11.19
N ALA A 566 -1.41 -18.57 -12.05
CA ALA A 566 -1.46 -18.40 -13.49
C ALA A 566 -2.77 -17.74 -13.96
N ARG A 567 -3.90 -18.22 -13.44
CA ARG A 567 -5.22 -17.68 -13.79
C ARG A 567 -5.39 -16.23 -13.31
N ASP A 568 -5.02 -15.94 -12.07
CA ASP A 568 -5.28 -14.65 -11.41
C ASP A 568 -4.25 -13.57 -11.78
N SER A 569 -3.11 -13.94 -12.36
CA SER A 569 -2.09 -12.98 -12.82
C SER A 569 -2.56 -12.05 -13.94
N GLY A 570 -3.59 -12.47 -14.70
CA GLY A 570 -4.07 -11.74 -15.87
C GLY A 570 -3.22 -11.91 -17.13
N ALA A 571 -2.11 -12.68 -17.07
CA ALA A 571 -1.28 -12.98 -18.23
C ALA A 571 -1.84 -14.09 -19.11
N ALA A 572 -2.67 -14.97 -18.55
CA ALA A 572 -3.43 -15.98 -19.32
C ALA A 572 -4.74 -15.40 -19.86
N VAL A 573 -5.20 -15.86 -20.99
CA VAL A 573 -6.52 -15.54 -21.53
C VAL A 573 -7.54 -16.49 -20.94
N VAL A 574 -8.54 -15.94 -20.26
CA VAL A 574 -9.53 -16.69 -19.48
C VAL A 574 -10.93 -16.48 -20.06
N SER A 575 -11.76 -17.52 -20.07
CA SER A 575 -13.15 -17.40 -20.52
C SER A 575 -13.98 -16.54 -19.55
N ARG A 576 -14.76 -15.62 -20.12
CA ARG A 576 -15.66 -14.74 -19.37
C ARG A 576 -17.00 -15.43 -19.03
N GLU A 577 -17.45 -16.35 -19.87
CA GLU A 577 -18.71 -17.07 -19.73
C GLU A 577 -18.55 -18.52 -20.10
N ASP A 578 -19.55 -19.35 -19.70
CA ASP A 578 -19.64 -20.74 -20.10
C ASP A 578 -20.06 -20.85 -21.57
N GLY A 579 -19.42 -21.71 -22.33
CA GLY A 579 -19.76 -21.82 -23.75
C GLY A 579 -19.03 -22.91 -24.49
N ILE A 580 -19.12 -22.87 -25.84
CA ILE A 580 -18.45 -23.79 -26.75
C ILE A 580 -17.49 -22.99 -27.63
N VAL A 581 -16.27 -23.48 -27.78
CA VAL A 581 -15.28 -22.90 -28.69
C VAL A 581 -15.65 -23.15 -30.12
N THR A 582 -16.00 -22.07 -30.85
CA THR A 582 -16.40 -22.15 -32.25
C THR A 582 -15.24 -21.99 -33.22
N TYR A 583 -14.23 -21.20 -32.83
CA TYR A 583 -13.08 -20.95 -33.70
C TYR A 583 -11.79 -20.71 -32.87
N VAL A 584 -10.68 -21.29 -33.34
CA VAL A 584 -9.36 -21.13 -32.75
C VAL A 584 -8.31 -20.91 -33.81
N ASP A 585 -7.55 -19.84 -33.73
CA ASP A 585 -6.32 -19.64 -34.47
C ASP A 585 -5.21 -19.03 -33.59
N ALA A 586 -4.04 -18.76 -34.14
CA ALA A 586 -2.91 -18.19 -33.39
C ALA A 586 -3.17 -16.74 -32.90
N LYS A 587 -4.16 -16.04 -33.43
CA LYS A 587 -4.45 -14.62 -33.13
C LYS A 587 -5.72 -14.40 -32.34
N LYS A 588 -6.67 -15.36 -32.39
CA LYS A 588 -7.97 -15.22 -31.71
C LYS A 588 -8.58 -16.56 -31.34
N VAL A 589 -9.38 -16.54 -30.29
CA VAL A 589 -10.29 -17.60 -29.90
C VAL A 589 -11.71 -17.01 -29.87
N ILE A 590 -12.69 -17.73 -30.37
CA ILE A 590 -14.11 -17.34 -30.31
C ILE A 590 -14.84 -18.38 -29.52
N VAL A 591 -15.58 -17.96 -28.50
CA VAL A 591 -16.45 -18.81 -27.67
C VAL A 591 -17.87 -18.31 -27.82
N GLU A 592 -18.78 -19.19 -28.15
CA GLU A 592 -20.22 -18.94 -28.20
C GLU A 592 -20.81 -19.37 -26.85
N ASP A 593 -21.46 -18.48 -26.16
CA ASP A 593 -22.10 -18.76 -24.88
C ASP A 593 -23.43 -19.51 -25.05
N ASN A 594 -24.02 -19.87 -23.93
CA ASN A 594 -25.31 -20.62 -23.93
C ASN A 594 -26.50 -19.79 -24.47
N GLU A 595 -26.32 -18.48 -24.62
CA GLU A 595 -27.31 -17.53 -25.16
C GLU A 595 -27.10 -17.28 -26.67
N GLY A 596 -26.04 -17.85 -27.28
CA GLY A 596 -25.70 -17.70 -28.69
C GLY A 596 -24.90 -16.41 -29.00
N VAL A 597 -24.31 -15.76 -27.98
CA VAL A 597 -23.47 -14.59 -28.14
C VAL A 597 -22.01 -14.99 -28.33
N GLU A 598 -21.39 -14.47 -29.38
CA GLU A 598 -19.95 -14.69 -29.64
C GLU A 598 -19.06 -13.79 -28.80
N HIS A 599 -18.23 -14.38 -27.98
CA HIS A 599 -17.14 -13.72 -27.25
C HIS A 599 -15.81 -13.91 -27.96
N ARG A 600 -15.20 -12.81 -28.41
CA ARG A 600 -13.94 -12.82 -29.19
C ARG A 600 -12.76 -12.46 -28.29
N TYR A 601 -11.80 -13.36 -28.14
CA TYR A 601 -10.57 -13.20 -27.37
C TYR A 601 -9.40 -13.02 -28.33
N ARG A 602 -8.72 -11.86 -28.25
CA ARG A 602 -7.51 -11.59 -29.04
C ARG A 602 -6.29 -12.11 -28.34
N LEU A 603 -5.41 -12.80 -29.04
CA LEU A 603 -4.16 -13.34 -28.54
C LEU A 603 -3.00 -12.42 -28.93
N SER A 604 -2.17 -12.08 -27.94
CA SER A 604 -0.96 -11.31 -28.16
C SER A 604 0.14 -12.21 -28.71
N LYS A 605 0.84 -11.75 -29.74
CA LYS A 605 1.91 -12.51 -30.38
C LYS A 605 3.21 -11.69 -30.32
N PHE A 606 4.25 -12.21 -29.67
CA PHE A 606 5.60 -11.65 -29.61
C PHE A 606 5.64 -10.15 -29.28
N LYS A 607 4.87 -9.74 -28.28
CA LYS A 607 4.94 -8.37 -27.76
C LYS A 607 6.07 -8.21 -26.75
N ILE A 608 6.67 -7.04 -26.75
CA ILE A 608 7.65 -6.67 -25.74
C ILE A 608 6.96 -6.42 -24.41
N SER A 609 7.53 -6.97 -23.33
CA SER A 609 7.16 -6.60 -21.96
C SER A 609 7.98 -5.39 -21.47
N ASN A 610 7.64 -4.84 -20.32
CA ASN A 610 8.38 -3.75 -19.71
C ASN A 610 9.86 -4.08 -19.45
N ASN A 611 10.18 -5.34 -19.21
CA ASN A 611 11.54 -5.82 -18.94
C ASN A 611 12.23 -6.43 -20.16
N GLY A 612 11.67 -6.26 -21.36
CA GLY A 612 12.23 -6.79 -22.59
C GLY A 612 11.97 -8.28 -22.82
N THR A 613 11.17 -8.94 -22.00
CA THR A 613 10.76 -10.33 -22.21
C THR A 613 9.64 -10.43 -23.25
N CYS A 614 9.46 -11.62 -23.82
CA CYS A 614 8.47 -11.85 -24.86
C CYS A 614 7.11 -12.26 -24.27
N ILE A 615 6.06 -11.52 -24.60
CA ILE A 615 4.69 -11.89 -24.30
C ILE A 615 4.10 -12.55 -25.53
N ASN A 616 3.78 -13.85 -25.43
CA ASN A 616 3.21 -14.62 -26.47
C ASN A 616 2.11 -15.55 -25.94
N HIS A 617 0.90 -15.42 -26.46
CA HIS A 617 -0.20 -16.30 -26.09
C HIS A 617 -0.27 -17.52 -27.00
N LYS A 618 -0.40 -18.69 -26.38
CA LYS A 618 -0.51 -19.98 -27.06
C LYS A 618 -1.87 -20.61 -26.69
N PRO A 619 -2.82 -20.80 -27.64
CA PRO A 619 -4.11 -21.41 -27.33
C PRO A 619 -3.93 -22.86 -26.91
N ILE A 620 -4.69 -23.28 -25.90
CA ILE A 620 -4.69 -24.66 -25.36
C ILE A 620 -5.99 -25.40 -25.65
N VAL A 621 -7.05 -24.69 -26.04
CA VAL A 621 -8.38 -25.25 -26.34
C VAL A 621 -8.50 -25.58 -27.82
N LYS A 622 -9.42 -26.50 -28.14
CA LYS A 622 -9.74 -26.94 -29.51
C LYS A 622 -11.15 -26.53 -29.92
N THR A 623 -11.36 -26.38 -31.23
CA THR A 623 -12.70 -26.10 -31.78
C THR A 623 -13.69 -27.21 -31.40
N GLY A 624 -14.87 -26.84 -30.89
CA GLY A 624 -15.90 -27.75 -30.42
C GLY A 624 -15.79 -28.13 -28.94
N GLU A 625 -14.75 -27.69 -28.23
CA GLU A 625 -14.56 -27.94 -26.79
C GLU A 625 -15.51 -27.08 -25.96
N LYS A 626 -16.10 -27.64 -24.92
CA LYS A 626 -16.88 -26.93 -23.92
C LYS A 626 -15.94 -26.29 -22.90
N VAL A 627 -16.14 -25.04 -22.64
CA VAL A 627 -15.34 -24.23 -21.67
C VAL A 627 -16.25 -23.64 -20.61
N LEU A 628 -15.73 -23.57 -19.40
CA LEU A 628 -16.41 -22.97 -18.26
C LEU A 628 -15.90 -21.55 -18.02
N LYS A 629 -16.71 -20.74 -17.37
CA LYS A 629 -16.31 -19.42 -16.90
C LYS A 629 -15.09 -19.52 -15.99
N GLY A 630 -14.07 -18.70 -16.27
CA GLY A 630 -12.81 -18.75 -15.52
C GLY A 630 -11.81 -19.82 -15.99
N GLN A 631 -12.14 -20.62 -17.01
CA GLN A 631 -11.19 -21.58 -17.60
C GLN A 631 -10.19 -20.86 -18.50
N VAL A 632 -8.92 -21.28 -18.45
CA VAL A 632 -7.86 -20.74 -19.31
C VAL A 632 -8.06 -21.22 -20.75
N LEU A 633 -8.11 -20.28 -21.69
CA LEU A 633 -8.23 -20.52 -23.13
C LEU A 633 -6.88 -20.53 -23.83
N ALA A 634 -5.96 -19.68 -23.37
CA ALA A 634 -4.62 -19.58 -23.93
C ALA A 634 -3.60 -19.32 -22.83
N ASP A 635 -2.47 -20.01 -22.90
CA ASP A 635 -1.34 -19.82 -22.01
C ASP A 635 -0.61 -18.53 -22.36
N GLY A 636 -0.18 -17.81 -21.30
CA GLY A 636 0.72 -16.67 -21.41
C GLY A 636 2.20 -17.07 -21.33
N PRO A 637 3.09 -16.09 -21.10
CA PRO A 637 4.51 -16.37 -20.86
C PRO A 637 4.69 -17.19 -19.57
N ALA A 638 5.68 -18.07 -19.53
CA ALA A 638 5.98 -18.95 -18.41
C ALA A 638 4.77 -19.74 -17.88
N MET A 639 3.95 -20.24 -18.76
CA MET A 639 2.79 -21.09 -18.47
C MET A 639 2.75 -22.33 -19.36
N GLU A 640 2.20 -23.42 -18.81
CA GLU A 640 1.90 -24.64 -19.55
C GLU A 640 0.57 -25.21 -19.06
N GLN A 641 -0.37 -25.46 -19.98
CA GLN A 641 -1.71 -26.01 -19.68
C GLN A 641 -2.47 -25.25 -18.56
N GLY A 642 -2.32 -23.94 -18.51
CA GLY A 642 -2.96 -23.08 -17.50
C GLY A 642 -2.30 -23.07 -16.12
N GLU A 643 -1.15 -23.71 -15.98
CA GLU A 643 -0.34 -23.68 -14.76
C GLU A 643 0.92 -22.85 -14.95
N LEU A 644 1.41 -22.28 -13.85
CA LEU A 644 2.65 -21.52 -13.84
C LEU A 644 3.83 -22.47 -14.04
N ALA A 645 4.64 -22.21 -15.07
CA ALA A 645 5.82 -22.97 -15.45
C ALA A 645 7.04 -22.05 -15.55
N LEU A 646 7.72 -21.82 -14.41
CA LEU A 646 8.84 -20.88 -14.33
C LEU A 646 10.16 -21.44 -14.86
N GLY A 647 10.24 -22.72 -15.17
CA GLY A 647 11.46 -23.38 -15.55
C GLY A 647 11.27 -24.68 -16.29
N GLN A 648 12.23 -25.58 -16.15
CA GLN A 648 12.28 -26.89 -16.79
C GLN A 648 12.55 -28.00 -15.77
N ASN A 649 11.99 -29.17 -16.00
CA ASN A 649 12.31 -30.37 -15.23
C ASN A 649 13.55 -31.04 -15.82
N VAL A 650 14.65 -30.99 -15.12
CA VAL A 650 15.93 -31.60 -15.55
C VAL A 650 16.43 -32.61 -14.53
N LEU A 651 17.07 -33.64 -15.02
CA LEU A 651 17.76 -34.64 -14.18
C LEU A 651 19.06 -34.04 -13.61
N VAL A 652 19.18 -33.99 -12.29
CA VAL A 652 20.32 -33.43 -11.58
C VAL A 652 21.05 -34.53 -10.78
N GLY A 653 22.33 -34.61 -10.91
CA GLY A 653 23.22 -35.44 -10.06
C GLY A 653 23.94 -34.56 -9.04
N PHE A 654 23.82 -34.93 -7.77
CA PHE A 654 24.53 -34.25 -6.68
C PHE A 654 25.83 -35.00 -6.37
N MET A 655 26.94 -34.47 -6.84
CA MET A 655 28.27 -35.05 -6.62
C MET A 655 29.36 -33.99 -6.81
N GLU A 656 30.52 -34.20 -6.22
CA GLU A 656 31.71 -33.44 -6.61
C GLU A 656 32.16 -33.90 -8.02
N TRP A 657 32.54 -32.96 -8.90
CA TRP A 657 33.01 -33.28 -10.24
C TRP A 657 34.26 -32.49 -10.61
N ASN A 658 35.41 -33.06 -10.30
CA ASN A 658 36.77 -32.52 -10.63
C ASN A 658 36.95 -31.04 -10.19
N GLY A 659 36.27 -30.58 -9.17
CA GLY A 659 36.35 -29.21 -8.68
C GLY A 659 35.61 -28.15 -9.53
N TYR A 660 35.09 -28.51 -10.70
CA TYR A 660 34.41 -27.53 -11.57
C TYR A 660 33.05 -27.07 -11.09
N ASN A 661 32.45 -27.73 -10.11
CA ASN A 661 31.17 -27.35 -9.46
C ASN A 661 31.37 -26.78 -8.05
N TYR A 662 32.56 -26.20 -7.78
CA TYR A 662 32.87 -25.55 -6.50
C TYR A 662 32.04 -24.26 -6.29
N GLU A 663 31.61 -23.99 -5.05
CA GLU A 663 30.82 -22.80 -4.66
C GLU A 663 29.54 -22.57 -5.49
N ASP A 664 28.66 -23.54 -5.49
CA ASP A 664 27.35 -23.47 -6.16
C ASP A 664 27.43 -23.41 -7.71
N ALA A 665 28.61 -23.65 -8.30
CA ALA A 665 28.73 -23.81 -9.75
C ALA A 665 28.03 -25.09 -10.22
N VAL A 666 27.44 -25.04 -11.38
CA VAL A 666 26.70 -26.15 -11.98
C VAL A 666 27.31 -26.49 -13.32
N ILE A 667 27.55 -27.77 -13.56
CA ILE A 667 27.97 -28.29 -14.87
C ILE A 667 26.72 -28.77 -15.60
N MET A 668 26.62 -28.40 -16.86
CA MET A 668 25.46 -28.72 -17.69
C MET A 668 25.87 -29.58 -18.90
N SER A 669 24.99 -30.48 -19.30
CA SER A 669 25.14 -31.19 -20.56
C SER A 669 24.93 -30.24 -21.76
N GLU A 670 25.73 -30.35 -22.79
CA GLU A 670 25.58 -29.63 -24.07
C GLU A 670 24.19 -29.84 -24.69
N ARG A 671 23.53 -30.96 -24.42
CA ARG A 671 22.21 -31.29 -24.87
C ARG A 671 21.19 -30.19 -24.47
N LEU A 672 21.31 -29.62 -23.28
CA LEU A 672 20.39 -28.55 -22.79
C LEU A 672 20.50 -27.29 -23.66
N VAL A 673 21.69 -26.99 -24.19
CA VAL A 673 21.88 -25.86 -25.11
C VAL A 673 21.39 -26.22 -26.52
N LYS A 674 21.66 -27.44 -26.98
CA LYS A 674 21.31 -27.91 -28.31
C LYS A 674 19.79 -28.05 -28.51
N ASP A 675 19.09 -28.58 -27.51
CA ASP A 675 17.64 -28.82 -27.55
C ASP A 675 16.83 -27.58 -27.13
N ASP A 676 17.44 -26.41 -26.97
CA ASP A 676 16.79 -25.16 -26.57
C ASP A 676 16.02 -25.26 -25.23
N VAL A 677 16.51 -26.03 -24.26
CA VAL A 677 15.82 -26.29 -22.98
C VAL A 677 15.68 -24.99 -22.15
N TYR A 678 16.79 -24.24 -22.05
CA TYR A 678 16.80 -22.96 -21.32
C TYR A 678 16.87 -21.74 -22.23
N THR A 679 16.39 -21.85 -23.44
CA THR A 679 16.37 -20.76 -24.41
C THR A 679 15.22 -19.81 -24.14
N SER A 680 15.52 -18.53 -24.18
CA SER A 680 14.52 -17.46 -23.99
C SER A 680 14.53 -16.48 -25.17
N VAL A 681 13.42 -15.81 -25.36
CA VAL A 681 13.24 -14.79 -26.40
C VAL A 681 13.19 -13.42 -25.73
N HIS A 682 14.02 -12.50 -26.17
CA HIS A 682 14.08 -11.13 -25.68
C HIS A 682 13.82 -10.18 -26.83
N ILE A 683 13.11 -9.08 -26.53
CA ILE A 683 12.81 -8.05 -27.50
C ILE A 683 13.36 -6.73 -26.99
N ASP A 684 14.22 -6.09 -27.79
CA ASP A 684 14.79 -4.78 -27.47
C ASP A 684 14.13 -3.70 -28.35
N GLU A 685 13.76 -2.57 -27.74
CA GLU A 685 13.23 -1.40 -28.43
C GLU A 685 14.34 -0.36 -28.60
N TYR A 686 14.57 0.05 -29.86
CA TYR A 686 15.45 1.18 -30.18
C TYR A 686 14.62 2.27 -30.81
N ALA A 687 14.67 3.47 -30.24
CA ALA A 687 13.90 4.61 -30.72
C ALA A 687 14.80 5.77 -31.13
N ILE A 688 14.41 6.46 -32.17
CA ILE A 688 15.05 7.68 -32.62
C ILE A 688 13.99 8.76 -32.97
N GLU A 689 14.28 9.99 -32.60
CA GLU A 689 13.43 11.13 -32.81
C GLU A 689 14.06 12.10 -33.81
N CYS A 690 13.26 12.63 -34.73
CA CYS A 690 13.66 13.77 -35.59
C CYS A 690 13.08 15.05 -35.02
N ARG A 691 13.97 15.96 -34.65
CA ARG A 691 13.62 17.24 -34.03
C ARG A 691 13.91 18.41 -34.98
N ASP A 692 13.20 19.52 -34.78
CA ASP A 692 13.57 20.79 -35.40
C ASP A 692 14.76 21.39 -34.67
N THR A 693 15.82 21.71 -35.41
CA THR A 693 16.99 22.43 -34.90
C THR A 693 17.00 23.85 -35.41
N LYS A 694 17.80 24.73 -34.79
CA LYS A 694 17.97 26.13 -35.20
C LYS A 694 18.54 26.27 -36.63
N LEU A 695 19.19 25.22 -37.13
CA LEU A 695 19.83 25.17 -38.46
C LEU A 695 18.99 24.47 -39.50
N GLY A 696 17.84 23.95 -39.15
CA GLY A 696 16.91 23.23 -40.00
C GLY A 696 16.40 21.93 -39.36
N PRO A 697 15.40 21.28 -39.91
CA PRO A 697 14.87 20.01 -39.40
C PRO A 697 15.87 18.86 -39.62
N GLU A 698 15.93 17.96 -38.66
CA GLU A 698 16.59 16.66 -38.84
C GLU A 698 15.79 15.81 -39.84
N GLU A 699 16.46 14.99 -40.65
CA GLU A 699 15.84 14.16 -41.64
C GLU A 699 16.26 12.70 -41.51
N ILE A 700 15.30 11.80 -41.73
CA ILE A 700 15.57 10.36 -41.87
C ILE A 700 15.76 10.06 -43.35
N THR A 701 16.95 9.59 -43.72
CA THR A 701 17.31 9.33 -45.10
C THR A 701 18.30 8.15 -45.20
N ARG A 702 18.27 7.47 -46.36
CA ARG A 702 19.27 6.45 -46.73
C ARG A 702 20.62 7.08 -47.11
N ASP A 703 20.61 8.33 -47.48
CA ASP A 703 21.79 9.07 -47.93
C ASP A 703 22.60 9.61 -46.72
N ILE A 704 23.41 8.77 -46.12
CA ILE A 704 24.20 9.04 -44.94
C ILE A 704 25.62 9.38 -45.37
N PRO A 705 26.24 10.47 -44.91
CA PRO A 705 27.60 10.82 -45.27
C PRO A 705 28.60 9.79 -44.72
N ASN A 706 29.66 9.47 -45.49
CA ASN A 706 30.76 8.60 -45.11
C ASN A 706 30.40 7.15 -44.78
N VAL A 707 29.31 6.65 -45.35
CA VAL A 707 28.83 5.26 -45.16
C VAL A 707 28.80 4.55 -46.50
N GLY A 708 29.46 3.38 -46.55
CA GLY A 708 29.51 2.53 -47.76
C GLY A 708 28.18 1.85 -48.06
N ASP A 709 28.00 1.40 -49.30
CA ASP A 709 26.77 0.72 -49.75
C ASP A 709 26.49 -0.60 -48.99
N GLU A 710 27.53 -1.30 -48.55
CA GLU A 710 27.41 -2.53 -47.76
C GLU A 710 26.72 -2.29 -46.41
N ALA A 711 27.05 -1.21 -45.73
CA ALA A 711 26.43 -0.83 -44.47
C ALA A 711 24.97 -0.34 -44.62
N ARG A 712 24.58 0.05 -45.82
CA ARG A 712 23.22 0.53 -46.18
C ARG A 712 22.35 -0.53 -46.83
N LYS A 713 22.84 -1.75 -47.06
CA LYS A 713 22.14 -2.78 -47.84
C LYS A 713 20.75 -3.13 -47.28
N ASN A 714 20.63 -3.13 -45.91
CA ASN A 714 19.39 -3.50 -45.22
C ASN A 714 18.44 -2.30 -45.04
N LEU A 715 18.81 -1.10 -45.44
CA LEU A 715 17.95 0.09 -45.38
C LEU A 715 17.02 0.17 -46.59
N ASN A 716 15.74 0.52 -46.33
CA ASN A 716 14.79 0.82 -47.40
C ASN A 716 15.06 2.22 -48.00
N SER A 717 14.22 2.64 -48.97
CA SER A 717 14.30 3.95 -49.61
C SER A 717 14.23 5.12 -48.61
N ASP A 718 13.53 4.93 -47.48
CA ASP A 718 13.30 5.96 -46.48
C ASP A 718 14.42 6.02 -45.44
N GLY A 719 15.42 5.14 -45.51
CA GLY A 719 16.55 5.07 -44.59
C GLY A 719 16.23 4.29 -43.31
N ILE A 720 15.15 3.53 -43.28
CA ILE A 720 14.75 2.67 -42.16
C ILE A 720 15.07 1.21 -42.51
N ILE A 721 15.53 0.43 -41.55
CA ILE A 721 15.88 -0.97 -41.77
C ILE A 721 14.65 -1.79 -42.15
N MET A 722 14.82 -2.84 -42.94
CA MET A 722 13.75 -3.74 -43.31
C MET A 722 13.43 -4.76 -42.21
N ILE A 723 12.13 -5.11 -42.12
CA ILE A 723 11.69 -6.20 -41.22
C ILE A 723 12.30 -7.54 -41.71
N GLY A 724 12.77 -8.36 -40.78
CA GLY A 724 13.42 -9.63 -41.05
C GLY A 724 14.94 -9.53 -41.32
N ALA A 725 15.52 -8.33 -41.34
CA ALA A 725 16.95 -8.15 -41.42
C ALA A 725 17.67 -8.64 -40.20
N GLU A 726 18.75 -9.41 -40.38
CA GLU A 726 19.67 -9.79 -39.31
C GLU A 726 20.63 -8.63 -39.06
N VAL A 727 20.74 -8.20 -37.83
CA VAL A 727 21.58 -7.08 -37.42
C VAL A 727 22.65 -7.51 -36.40
N LYS A 728 23.78 -6.85 -36.46
CA LYS A 728 24.90 -7.02 -35.53
C LYS A 728 25.27 -5.68 -34.94
N GLU A 729 26.13 -5.70 -33.94
CA GLU A 729 26.71 -4.50 -33.35
C GLU A 729 27.29 -3.56 -34.41
N GLY A 730 26.92 -2.28 -34.31
CA GLY A 730 27.38 -1.23 -35.23
C GLY A 730 26.56 -1.08 -36.52
N ASP A 731 25.62 -1.98 -36.81
CA ASP A 731 24.74 -1.87 -37.99
C ASP A 731 23.76 -0.70 -37.82
N ILE A 732 23.43 -0.03 -38.93
CA ILE A 732 22.54 1.09 -38.94
C ILE A 732 21.09 0.60 -38.95
N LEU A 733 20.31 1.02 -37.95
CA LEU A 733 18.88 0.76 -37.88
C LEU A 733 18.05 1.83 -38.59
N VAL A 734 18.35 3.08 -38.36
CA VAL A 734 17.68 4.22 -38.97
C VAL A 734 18.71 5.27 -39.31
N GLY A 735 18.77 5.66 -40.57
CA GLY A 735 19.67 6.70 -41.05
C GLY A 735 19.09 8.10 -40.74
N LYS A 736 19.72 8.85 -39.86
CA LYS A 736 19.36 10.23 -39.55
C LYS A 736 20.52 11.16 -39.78
N VAL A 737 20.24 12.30 -40.43
CA VAL A 737 21.19 13.35 -40.64
C VAL A 737 20.71 14.65 -40.00
N THR A 738 21.65 15.38 -39.38
CA THR A 738 21.39 16.66 -38.73
C THR A 738 22.13 17.75 -39.45
N PRO A 739 21.52 18.91 -39.75
CA PRO A 739 22.23 20.05 -40.38
C PRO A 739 23.37 20.55 -39.49
N LYS A 740 24.55 20.80 -40.13
CA LYS A 740 25.72 21.36 -39.45
C LYS A 740 25.82 22.89 -39.69
N GLY A 741 26.20 23.62 -38.67
CA GLY A 741 26.65 25.00 -38.83
C GLY A 741 28.11 25.08 -39.34
N GLN A 742 28.47 26.13 -40.03
CA GLN A 742 29.81 26.35 -40.59
C GLN A 742 30.93 26.33 -39.52
N ALA A 743 30.62 26.54 -38.25
CA ALA A 743 31.57 26.49 -37.15
C ALA A 743 31.97 25.07 -36.71
N GLU A 744 31.23 24.06 -37.11
CA GLU A 744 31.44 22.64 -36.66
C GLU A 744 32.21 21.77 -37.68
N LEU A 745 32.74 22.33 -38.75
CA LEU A 745 33.55 21.60 -39.71
C LEU A 745 34.91 21.20 -39.08
N SER A 746 35.27 19.94 -39.16
CA SER A 746 36.58 19.47 -38.74
C SER A 746 37.70 20.09 -39.56
N ALA A 747 38.92 20.16 -39.03
CA ALA A 747 40.09 20.68 -39.77
C ALA A 747 40.35 19.93 -41.05
N GLU A 748 40.09 18.62 -41.09
CA GLU A 748 40.20 17.74 -42.25
C GLU A 748 39.12 18.03 -43.29
N GLU A 749 37.88 18.24 -42.88
CA GLU A 749 36.77 18.63 -43.78
C GLU A 749 37.00 20.01 -44.39
N LYS A 750 37.55 20.98 -43.64
CA LYS A 750 37.93 22.30 -44.15
C LYS A 750 39.02 22.19 -45.21
N LEU A 751 39.99 21.29 -45.01
CA LEU A 751 41.08 21.02 -45.92
C LEU A 751 40.61 20.37 -47.23
N LEU A 752 39.71 19.37 -47.12
CA LEU A 752 39.07 18.70 -48.23
C LEU A 752 38.20 19.64 -49.06
N LEU A 753 37.50 20.53 -48.42
CA LEU A 753 36.71 21.60 -49.10
C LEU A 753 37.61 22.58 -49.84
N ALA A 754 38.78 22.89 -49.30
CA ALA A 754 39.77 23.80 -49.93
C ALA A 754 40.50 23.15 -51.12
N ILE A 755 40.76 21.86 -51.06
CA ILE A 755 41.54 21.15 -52.06
C ILE A 755 40.71 20.62 -53.24
N PHE A 756 39.53 20.07 -52.93
CA PHE A 756 38.71 19.36 -53.96
C PHE A 756 37.45 20.14 -54.39
N GLY A 757 37.16 21.26 -53.78
CA GLY A 757 35.95 22.03 -54.15
C GLY A 757 34.65 21.23 -54.01
N GLU A 758 34.66 20.06 -53.48
CA GLU A 758 33.49 19.23 -53.23
C GLU A 758 32.65 19.88 -52.18
N LYS A 759 31.36 20.07 -52.43
CA LYS A 759 30.38 20.42 -51.44
C LYS A 759 30.40 19.33 -50.36
N SER A 760 31.18 19.51 -49.26
CA SER A 760 31.00 18.66 -48.07
C SER A 760 29.53 18.83 -47.69
N ARG A 761 28.82 17.74 -47.56
CA ARG A 761 27.42 17.77 -47.18
C ARG A 761 27.30 18.50 -45.84
N GLU A 762 26.48 19.51 -45.81
CA GLU A 762 26.22 20.36 -44.61
C GLU A 762 25.47 19.61 -43.52
N VAL A 763 25.65 18.27 -43.40
CA VAL A 763 24.92 17.41 -42.49
C VAL A 763 25.87 16.50 -41.72
N LYS A 764 25.51 16.24 -40.45
CA LYS A 764 26.21 15.30 -39.57
C LYS A 764 25.42 14.00 -39.49
N ASP A 765 26.13 12.86 -39.49
CA ASP A 765 25.52 11.56 -39.24
C ASP A 765 25.16 11.38 -37.74
N ASN A 766 23.89 11.28 -37.47
CA ASN A 766 23.30 10.96 -36.15
C ASN A 766 22.43 9.70 -36.22
N SER A 767 22.75 8.79 -37.14
CA SER A 767 22.00 7.54 -37.35
C SER A 767 21.94 6.68 -36.11
N LEU A 768 20.81 6.03 -35.91
CA LEU A 768 20.63 5.03 -34.87
C LEU A 768 21.38 3.75 -35.27
N ARG A 769 22.33 3.32 -34.46
CA ARG A 769 23.11 2.11 -34.66
C ARG A 769 22.83 1.11 -33.54
N VAL A 770 22.98 -0.16 -33.81
CA VAL A 770 22.89 -1.21 -32.79
C VAL A 770 24.05 -1.02 -31.80
N PRO A 771 23.74 -0.87 -30.49
CA PRO A 771 24.76 -0.68 -29.47
C PRO A 771 25.54 -1.96 -29.22
N HIS A 772 26.65 -1.85 -28.46
CA HIS A 772 27.47 -3.01 -28.05
C HIS A 772 26.64 -4.07 -27.32
N GLY A 773 26.80 -5.34 -27.70
CA GLY A 773 26.02 -6.45 -27.19
C GLY A 773 24.61 -6.61 -27.78
N GLY A 774 24.17 -5.70 -28.63
CA GLY A 774 22.93 -5.84 -29.41
C GLY A 774 23.16 -6.69 -30.65
N ALA A 775 22.34 -7.66 -30.89
CA ALA A 775 22.27 -8.44 -32.14
C ALA A 775 20.90 -9.08 -32.24
N GLY A 776 20.46 -9.47 -33.40
CA GLY A 776 19.18 -10.16 -33.54
C GLY A 776 18.55 -9.95 -34.92
N ILE A 777 17.23 -10.15 -34.95
CA ILE A 777 16.44 -10.00 -36.18
C ILE A 777 15.42 -8.91 -35.94
N VAL A 778 15.28 -7.98 -36.90
CA VAL A 778 14.25 -6.94 -36.85
C VAL A 778 12.86 -7.56 -36.97
N HIS A 779 12.08 -7.43 -35.91
CA HIS A 779 10.75 -8.06 -35.80
C HIS A 779 9.63 -7.12 -36.23
N ASP A 780 9.68 -5.88 -35.77
CA ASP A 780 8.63 -4.88 -36.08
C ASP A 780 9.20 -3.47 -36.11
N ILE A 781 8.56 -2.57 -36.84
CA ILE A 781 8.93 -1.16 -36.93
C ILE A 781 7.69 -0.32 -36.82
N LYS A 782 7.71 0.67 -35.92
CA LYS A 782 6.63 1.66 -35.79
C LYS A 782 7.14 3.05 -36.11
N VAL A 783 6.43 3.72 -36.99
CA VAL A 783 6.73 5.08 -37.44
C VAL A 783 5.58 5.98 -37.02
N PHE A 784 5.90 7.01 -36.26
CA PHE A 784 4.94 8.05 -35.84
C PHE A 784 5.35 9.36 -36.50
N GLU A 785 4.43 10.02 -37.16
CA GLU A 785 4.69 11.30 -37.86
C GLU A 785 3.63 12.33 -37.48
N ARG A 786 4.09 13.54 -37.17
CA ARG A 786 3.19 14.67 -36.88
C ARG A 786 2.27 14.98 -38.08
N LYS A 787 2.74 14.76 -39.31
CA LYS A 787 1.96 14.94 -40.52
C LYS A 787 0.75 14.02 -40.59
N ASN A 788 0.82 12.85 -39.96
CA ASN A 788 -0.26 11.84 -39.95
C ASN A 788 -1.26 12.08 -38.80
N GLY A 789 -1.08 13.14 -38.01
CA GLY A 789 -1.92 13.48 -36.88
C GLY A 789 -1.51 12.83 -35.55
N ASP A 790 -0.34 12.19 -35.47
CA ASP A 790 0.18 11.61 -34.25
C ASP A 790 0.58 12.71 -33.27
N GLU A 791 0.21 12.56 -32.01
CA GLU A 791 0.60 13.44 -30.90
C GLU A 791 2.05 13.19 -30.52
N LEU A 792 2.96 14.04 -30.96
CA LEU A 792 4.37 14.01 -30.60
C LEU A 792 4.75 15.18 -29.69
N GLN A 793 5.86 15.04 -28.98
CA GLN A 793 6.39 16.11 -28.13
C GLN A 793 6.63 17.39 -28.97
N PRO A 794 6.54 18.60 -28.37
CA PRO A 794 6.84 19.84 -29.06
C PRO A 794 8.24 19.81 -29.70
N GLY A 795 8.34 20.18 -30.96
CA GLY A 795 9.61 20.18 -31.71
C GLY A 795 10.03 18.82 -32.31
N VAL A 796 9.29 17.76 -32.10
CA VAL A 796 9.53 16.44 -32.70
C VAL A 796 8.59 16.25 -33.89
N ASN A 797 9.13 15.90 -35.04
CA ASN A 797 8.38 15.71 -36.28
C ASN A 797 8.11 14.25 -36.61
N LYS A 798 9.05 13.38 -36.28
CA LYS A 798 8.99 11.93 -36.58
C LYS A 798 9.66 11.14 -35.48
N VAL A 799 9.07 10.01 -35.11
CA VAL A 799 9.66 9.02 -34.19
C VAL A 799 9.63 7.67 -34.85
N VAL A 800 10.77 7.00 -34.90
CA VAL A 800 10.89 5.63 -35.41
C VAL A 800 11.32 4.72 -34.29
N LYS A 801 10.55 3.66 -34.04
CA LYS A 801 10.83 2.62 -33.08
C LYS A 801 11.10 1.31 -33.82
N VAL A 802 12.25 0.72 -33.56
CA VAL A 802 12.66 -0.54 -34.16
C VAL A 802 12.74 -1.60 -33.05
N TYR A 803 12.07 -2.71 -33.27
CA TYR A 803 12.04 -3.83 -32.33
C TYR A 803 12.92 -4.96 -32.86
N ILE A 804 13.92 -5.36 -32.05
CA ILE A 804 14.86 -6.41 -32.40
C ILE A 804 14.64 -7.60 -31.46
N VAL A 805 14.44 -8.78 -32.02
CA VAL A 805 14.25 -10.03 -31.30
C VAL A 805 15.58 -10.77 -31.21
N GLN A 806 15.93 -11.18 -30.00
CA GLN A 806 17.07 -12.04 -29.72
C GLN A 806 16.59 -13.37 -29.13
N LYS A 807 17.16 -14.46 -29.63
CA LYS A 807 17.02 -15.79 -29.06
C LYS A 807 18.27 -16.05 -28.22
N ARG A 808 18.14 -15.98 -26.89
CA ARG A 808 19.26 -16.17 -25.95
C ARG A 808 19.27 -17.59 -25.45
N LYS A 809 20.42 -18.29 -25.69
CA LYS A 809 20.70 -19.59 -25.12
C LYS A 809 21.44 -19.42 -23.80
N ILE A 810 21.35 -20.42 -22.94
CA ILE A 810 22.13 -20.41 -21.71
C ILE A 810 23.64 -20.42 -22.02
N SER A 811 24.39 -19.62 -21.29
CA SER A 811 25.84 -19.45 -21.42
C SER A 811 26.53 -19.48 -20.07
N GLU A 812 27.82 -19.55 -20.06
CA GLU A 812 28.65 -19.47 -18.85
C GLU A 812 28.37 -18.12 -18.12
N GLY A 813 28.24 -18.18 -16.80
CA GLY A 813 27.93 -17.02 -15.97
C GLY A 813 26.42 -16.73 -15.74
N ASP A 814 25.56 -17.46 -16.40
CA ASP A 814 24.12 -17.32 -16.15
C ASP A 814 23.73 -17.89 -14.78
N LYS A 815 22.83 -17.20 -14.08
CA LYS A 815 22.34 -17.61 -12.76
C LYS A 815 21.14 -18.54 -12.91
N ILE A 816 21.24 -19.74 -12.31
CA ILE A 816 20.21 -20.77 -12.30
C ILE A 816 19.73 -20.99 -10.86
N CYS A 817 18.43 -21.15 -10.67
CA CYS A 817 17.82 -21.44 -9.38
C CYS A 817 17.22 -22.86 -9.39
N LEU A 818 17.68 -23.72 -8.49
CA LEU A 818 17.14 -25.08 -8.29
C LEU A 818 16.11 -25.16 -7.14
N LEU A 819 15.87 -24.08 -6.41
CA LEU A 819 15.01 -24.08 -5.20
C LEU A 819 13.55 -24.42 -5.47
N TYR A 820 13.05 -24.14 -6.66
CA TYR A 820 11.64 -24.35 -7.02
C TYR A 820 11.25 -25.82 -7.13
N THR A 821 12.15 -26.71 -7.50
CA THR A 821 11.86 -28.11 -7.79
C THR A 821 12.80 -29.10 -7.12
N SER A 822 13.77 -28.62 -6.37
CA SER A 822 14.72 -29.52 -5.68
C SER A 822 14.07 -30.13 -4.43
N PRO A 823 14.13 -31.45 -4.24
CA PRO A 823 13.72 -32.09 -2.99
C PRO A 823 14.71 -31.82 -1.85
N SER A 824 15.80 -31.10 -2.10
CA SER A 824 16.79 -30.75 -1.09
C SER A 824 16.52 -29.35 -0.53
N PRO A 825 16.54 -29.16 0.77
CA PRO A 825 16.28 -27.89 1.44
C PRO A 825 17.48 -26.92 1.37
N ARG A 826 18.04 -26.69 0.19
CA ARG A 826 19.11 -25.72 -0.01
C ARG A 826 18.72 -24.58 -0.92
#